data_4c0a89469121dd63d7f9f495a32b3029
#
_entry.id   4c0a89469121dd63d7f9f495a32b3029
#
_cell.length_a   1.000
_cell.length_b   1.000
_cell.length_c   1.000
_cell.angle_alpha   90.00
_cell.angle_beta   90.00
_cell.angle_gamma   90.00
#
_symmetry.space_group_name_H-M   'P 1'
#
loop_
_entity.id
_entity.type
_entity.pdbx_description
1 polymer ?
#
loop_
_entity_poly.entity_id
_entity_poly.type
_entity_poly.pdbx_seq_one_letter_code
_entity_poly.pdbx_strand_id
1 'polypeptide(L)'
;MEDPIRNPFPGLRPFEFGDNHLFFGRDEQTTELTTRLRKNRFVAVVGTSGSGKSSLVRAGLLPELLSGTMAGVGSSWETAIMRPGGDPLTNLANSIVEADLYDPEEEDISSQVRATLTRSGLGLVEAIRQSELTEGSNFLLVVDQFEEIFRFRRSDDATDEQAAFFVNLLLEASAQVDLPLYIIITMRSDFLGECSQFPRLADTVNEGEFLIPRLNRDQRKEAIIGPVKVAGGELTDRLLNRLLNDIGDDPDQLPILQHALMRTWDYCEDKKSELCSLDLEHYNATGGMEEALSRHADEVYNDLPSDNHRWIAGKLFKALTERVDESRGVRRPMAFSELCEIIEKESEHIEGVINEYRKAGRTFLMPGDSITIKPDTIIDISHESLMRVWAKLKNWVDDESQSARIYRRLADTAKLHSQRKAGLYRNPDLQIALSWKSESRPNKTWANRYYEGFDEAMLFLERSHQEDVAFEKQKEEARKKELENIKALAAAQEQKANAERASAKKSKRYAAILGVFSIILFLLAAVSFQLKTEAEDKEEQIRRSYFIAKLQEADGLAEDKKIPKALSALTQLQPKNNEELNLFRARLLSMVSQTQFPKKIKVLNELGKRALFPNGALITKDGEKVAIVSDYNGVGNLHIKNLVTNEELHFKEMDSVRCIDIHYRDEIVAVGYTKNNTNEVVIFDMNQRKLISRAKFDYSVWSVSFSDDGARCLVSCDQGKLFIINAKTGVIKKEITLPEENAVNRQSLFVNNDKEIINV
;
A
#
# COMPACT_ATOMS: atom_id res chain seq x y z
N MET A 1 38.64 -28.92 22.33
CA MET A 1 38.42 -27.50 22.67
C MET A 1 37.35 -27.04 21.70
N GLU A 2 36.16 -26.83 22.20
CA GLU A 2 35.10 -26.25 21.38
C GLU A 2 35.57 -24.85 20.96
N ASP A 3 35.36 -24.51 19.65
CA ASP A 3 35.66 -23.17 19.17
C ASP A 3 34.89 -22.14 20.01
N PRO A 4 35.52 -21.03 20.41
CA PRO A 4 34.82 -20.03 21.20
C PRO A 4 33.59 -19.55 20.47
N ILE A 5 32.45 -19.52 21.16
CA ILE A 5 31.17 -19.04 20.60
C ILE A 5 31.38 -17.60 20.18
N ARG A 6 31.48 -17.39 18.85
CA ARG A 6 31.73 -16.05 18.27
C ARG A 6 30.65 -15.02 18.63
N ASN A 7 29.41 -15.35 18.41
CA ASN A 7 28.27 -14.49 18.79
C ASN A 7 27.13 -15.37 19.35
N PRO A 8 26.73 -15.16 20.64
CA PRO A 8 25.72 -16.01 21.27
C PRO A 8 24.28 -15.73 20.84
N PHE A 9 24.04 -14.75 19.95
CA PHE A 9 22.73 -14.36 19.53
C PHE A 9 22.51 -14.73 18.05
N PRO A 10 21.48 -15.54 17.72
CA PRO A 10 21.24 -16.00 16.35
C PRO A 10 20.69 -14.92 15.40
N GLY A 11 20.37 -13.74 15.93
CA GLY A 11 19.74 -12.67 15.13
C GLY A 11 18.28 -12.97 14.78
N LEU A 12 17.94 -12.95 13.49
CA LEU A 12 16.56 -13.18 13.04
C LEU A 12 16.19 -14.65 12.86
N ARG A 13 17.16 -15.57 12.77
CA ARG A 13 16.85 -16.99 12.69
C ARG A 13 16.34 -17.52 14.04
N PRO A 14 15.53 -18.57 14.05
CA PRO A 14 15.21 -19.25 15.30
C PRO A 14 16.47 -19.87 15.90
N PHE A 15 16.44 -20.09 17.23
CA PHE A 15 17.40 -20.96 17.88
C PHE A 15 17.19 -22.38 17.37
N GLU A 16 18.25 -23.03 16.91
CA GLU A 16 18.26 -24.40 16.43
C GLU A 16 18.67 -25.36 17.55
N PHE A 17 18.60 -26.66 17.29
CA PHE A 17 18.98 -27.69 18.26
C PHE A 17 20.36 -27.45 18.87
N GLY A 18 21.36 -27.11 18.06
CA GLY A 18 22.73 -26.82 18.51
C GLY A 18 22.86 -25.57 19.38
N ASP A 19 21.88 -24.69 19.35
CA ASP A 19 21.87 -23.45 20.15
C ASP A 19 21.22 -23.67 21.54
N ASN A 20 20.87 -24.87 21.94
CA ASN A 20 20.12 -25.16 23.18
C ASN A 20 20.77 -24.55 24.41
N HIS A 21 22.11 -24.56 24.48
CA HIS A 21 22.90 -23.99 25.56
C HIS A 21 22.85 -22.45 25.62
N LEU A 22 22.28 -21.81 24.59
CA LEU A 22 22.07 -20.36 24.50
C LEU A 22 20.56 -19.99 24.63
N PHE A 23 19.69 -20.97 24.80
CA PHE A 23 18.25 -20.77 24.86
C PHE A 23 17.75 -20.67 26.29
N PHE A 24 17.49 -19.47 26.79
CA PHE A 24 17.14 -19.16 28.18
C PHE A 24 15.76 -18.53 28.32
N GLY A 25 15.20 -18.63 29.52
CA GLY A 25 13.97 -17.95 29.94
C GLY A 25 12.67 -18.63 29.44
N ARG A 26 12.79 -19.90 29.01
CA ARG A 26 11.65 -20.70 28.54
C ARG A 26 11.55 -22.09 29.17
N ASP A 27 12.29 -22.33 30.25
CA ASP A 27 12.39 -23.67 30.91
C ASP A 27 11.01 -24.18 31.36
N GLU A 28 10.19 -23.32 31.96
CA GLU A 28 8.81 -23.67 32.38
C GLU A 28 7.95 -24.07 31.18
N GLN A 29 8.03 -23.29 30.07
CA GLN A 29 7.27 -23.55 28.84
C GLN A 29 7.74 -24.84 28.17
N THR A 30 9.03 -25.12 28.17
CA THR A 30 9.62 -26.34 27.64
C THR A 30 9.12 -27.55 28.41
N THR A 31 9.14 -27.51 29.74
CA THR A 31 8.65 -28.58 30.61
C THR A 31 7.15 -28.81 30.44
N GLU A 32 6.36 -27.73 30.34
CA GLU A 32 4.93 -27.84 30.10
C GLU A 32 4.63 -28.45 28.73
N LEU A 33 5.36 -28.01 27.68
CA LEU A 33 5.22 -28.55 26.33
C LEU A 33 5.54 -30.03 26.26
N THR A 34 6.64 -30.47 26.91
CA THR A 34 7.01 -31.90 27.05
C THR A 34 5.89 -32.71 27.72
N THR A 35 5.31 -32.16 28.79
CA THR A 35 4.20 -32.79 29.51
C THR A 35 2.95 -32.93 28.64
N ARG A 36 2.60 -31.91 27.86
CA ARG A 36 1.48 -31.93 26.95
C ARG A 36 1.68 -32.92 25.80
N LEU A 37 2.89 -32.96 25.20
CA LEU A 37 3.23 -33.88 24.12
C LEU A 37 3.09 -35.34 24.58
N ARG A 38 3.53 -35.64 25.80
CA ARG A 38 3.36 -36.98 26.39
C ARG A 38 1.90 -37.38 26.52
N LYS A 39 1.02 -36.42 26.88
CA LYS A 39 -0.40 -36.71 27.09
C LYS A 39 -1.18 -36.83 25.80
N ASN A 40 -0.93 -35.96 24.83
CA ASN A 40 -1.85 -35.77 23.69
C ASN A 40 -1.28 -36.31 22.36
N ARG A 41 0.03 -36.63 22.27
CA ARG A 41 0.73 -37.07 21.04
C ARG A 41 0.62 -36.11 19.84
N PHE A 42 -0.37 -35.22 19.85
CA PHE A 42 -0.52 -34.11 18.92
C PHE A 42 -0.60 -32.83 19.74
N VAL A 43 0.29 -31.89 19.46
CA VAL A 43 0.32 -30.60 20.15
C VAL A 43 0.39 -29.47 19.12
N ALA A 44 -0.50 -28.50 19.26
CA ALA A 44 -0.48 -27.25 18.49
C ALA A 44 0.16 -26.13 19.33
N VAL A 45 1.38 -25.75 19.00
CA VAL A 45 2.10 -24.64 19.61
C VAL A 45 1.66 -23.35 18.96
N VAL A 46 0.79 -22.60 19.63
CA VAL A 46 0.13 -21.41 19.10
C VAL A 46 0.73 -20.14 19.71
N GLY A 47 0.85 -19.10 18.94
CA GLY A 47 1.32 -17.78 19.42
C GLY A 47 1.49 -16.77 18.30
N THR A 48 1.65 -15.50 18.64
CA THR A 48 1.87 -14.42 17.67
C THR A 48 3.16 -14.64 16.86
N SER A 49 3.29 -13.94 15.72
CA SER A 49 4.58 -13.87 15.03
C SER A 49 5.66 -13.40 16.02
N GLY A 50 6.88 -13.95 15.92
CA GLY A 50 7.99 -13.56 16.80
C GLY A 50 7.87 -14.00 18.26
N SER A 51 6.89 -14.80 18.67
CA SER A 51 6.75 -15.30 20.05
C SER A 51 7.77 -16.37 20.44
N GLY A 52 8.57 -16.87 19.49
CA GLY A 52 9.59 -17.89 19.73
C GLY A 52 9.10 -19.34 19.61
N LYS A 53 8.00 -19.61 18.88
CA LYS A 53 7.44 -20.96 18.69
C LYS A 53 8.46 -21.97 18.17
N SER A 54 9.09 -21.65 17.04
CA SER A 54 10.08 -22.53 16.39
C SER A 54 11.31 -22.74 17.29
N SER A 55 11.78 -21.69 17.97
CA SER A 55 12.89 -21.80 18.92
C SER A 55 12.54 -22.66 20.14
N LEU A 56 11.33 -22.52 20.69
CA LEU A 56 10.87 -23.34 21.81
C LEU A 56 10.84 -24.82 21.45
N VAL A 57 10.40 -25.15 20.22
CA VAL A 57 10.39 -26.56 19.76
C VAL A 57 11.82 -27.04 19.51
N ARG A 58 12.63 -26.28 18.73
CA ARG A 58 13.95 -26.74 18.25
C ARG A 58 15.03 -26.71 19.32
N ALA A 59 15.14 -25.62 20.07
CA ALA A 59 16.17 -25.44 21.08
C ALA A 59 15.71 -25.75 22.50
N GLY A 60 14.40 -25.75 22.76
CA GLY A 60 13.85 -26.12 24.07
C GLY A 60 13.45 -27.61 24.09
N LEU A 61 12.40 -27.99 23.36
CA LEU A 61 11.80 -29.30 23.47
C LEU A 61 12.68 -30.43 22.94
N LEU A 62 13.28 -30.31 21.76
CA LEU A 62 14.06 -31.40 21.16
C LEU A 62 15.23 -31.85 22.05
N PRO A 63 16.04 -30.95 22.65
CA PRO A 63 17.07 -31.34 23.59
C PRO A 63 16.51 -32.06 24.84
N GLU A 64 15.38 -31.60 25.35
CA GLU A 64 14.71 -32.24 26.51
C GLU A 64 14.24 -33.66 26.18
N LEU A 65 13.71 -33.92 25.00
CA LEU A 65 13.29 -35.25 24.56
C LEU A 65 14.48 -36.20 24.47
N LEU A 66 15.58 -35.76 23.86
CA LEU A 66 16.80 -36.52 23.70
C LEU A 66 17.53 -36.76 25.04
N SER A 67 17.35 -35.88 26.02
CA SER A 67 17.86 -36.10 27.38
C SER A 67 17.07 -37.11 28.19
N GLY A 68 15.95 -37.61 27.65
CA GLY A 68 15.11 -38.62 28.30
C GLY A 68 14.20 -38.07 29.41
N THR A 69 13.95 -36.77 29.45
CA THR A 69 13.07 -36.14 30.46
C THR A 69 11.61 -36.56 30.33
N MET A 70 11.20 -37.09 29.17
CA MET A 70 9.84 -37.60 28.97
C MET A 70 9.66 -38.97 29.59
N ALA A 71 9.23 -39.01 30.84
CA ALA A 71 9.12 -40.23 31.63
C ALA A 71 8.27 -41.31 30.94
N GLY A 72 8.84 -42.51 30.81
CA GLY A 72 8.18 -43.70 30.25
C GLY A 72 8.21 -43.82 28.72
N VAL A 73 8.87 -42.89 28.00
CA VAL A 73 8.96 -42.89 26.54
C VAL A 73 10.39 -43.16 26.04
N GLY A 74 11.41 -42.97 26.88
CA GLY A 74 12.82 -43.18 26.49
C GLY A 74 13.45 -41.91 25.90
N SER A 75 14.73 -42.03 25.52
CA SER A 75 15.56 -40.94 24.99
C SER A 75 15.92 -41.09 23.51
N SER A 76 15.52 -42.19 22.87
CA SER A 76 15.76 -42.41 21.44
C SER A 76 14.65 -41.76 20.64
N TRP A 77 15.00 -40.75 19.87
CA TRP A 77 14.05 -39.96 19.05
C TRP A 77 14.64 -39.71 17.67
N GLU A 78 13.87 -40.02 16.64
CA GLU A 78 14.09 -39.56 15.29
C GLU A 78 13.13 -38.36 15.02
N THR A 79 13.64 -37.33 14.39
CA THR A 79 12.86 -36.09 14.26
C THR A 79 12.87 -35.57 12.83
N ALA A 80 11.69 -35.46 12.22
CA ALA A 80 11.50 -34.79 10.96
C ALA A 80 10.91 -33.38 11.20
N ILE A 81 11.55 -32.37 10.64
CA ILE A 81 11.09 -30.97 10.73
C ILE A 81 10.78 -30.47 9.34
N MET A 82 9.53 -30.07 9.11
CA MET A 82 9.10 -29.59 7.81
C MET A 82 8.31 -28.28 7.90
N ARG A 83 8.19 -27.59 6.78
CA ARG A 83 7.18 -26.57 6.53
C ARG A 83 6.28 -27.02 5.40
N PRO A 84 4.95 -26.79 5.48
CA PRO A 84 4.03 -27.21 4.45
C PRO A 84 4.35 -26.62 3.06
N GLY A 85 4.60 -25.34 2.99
CA GLY A 85 4.86 -24.68 1.71
C GLY A 85 3.72 -24.81 0.71
N GLY A 86 4.07 -24.77 -0.57
CA GLY A 86 3.11 -24.93 -1.67
C GLY A 86 2.79 -26.40 -2.06
N ASP A 87 3.63 -27.36 -1.64
CA ASP A 87 3.42 -28.81 -1.81
C ASP A 87 3.74 -29.55 -0.52
N PRO A 88 2.78 -29.63 0.43
CA PRO A 88 3.01 -30.20 1.74
C PRO A 88 3.37 -31.68 1.72
N LEU A 89 2.91 -32.44 0.70
CA LEU A 89 3.18 -33.88 0.60
C LEU A 89 4.61 -34.16 0.15
N THR A 90 5.13 -33.40 -0.79
CA THR A 90 6.53 -33.50 -1.22
C THR A 90 7.46 -33.04 -0.10
N ASN A 91 7.14 -31.95 0.58
CA ASN A 91 7.95 -31.44 1.69
C ASN A 91 7.96 -32.43 2.88
N LEU A 92 6.84 -33.11 3.15
CA LEU A 92 6.77 -34.17 4.15
C LEU A 92 7.64 -35.35 3.75
N ALA A 93 7.57 -35.83 2.50
CA ALA A 93 8.39 -36.92 2.04
C ALA A 93 9.90 -36.60 2.17
N ASN A 94 10.31 -35.42 1.73
CA ASN A 94 11.70 -34.98 1.84
C ASN A 94 12.16 -34.92 3.31
N SER A 95 11.34 -34.37 4.22
CA SER A 95 11.71 -34.27 5.65
C SER A 95 11.83 -35.64 6.34
N ILE A 96 11.05 -36.64 5.90
CA ILE A 96 11.16 -38.01 6.42
C ILE A 96 12.46 -38.67 5.94
N VAL A 97 12.87 -38.43 4.70
CA VAL A 97 14.14 -38.92 4.15
C VAL A 97 15.32 -38.23 4.84
N GLU A 98 15.25 -36.89 5.02
CA GLU A 98 16.27 -36.07 5.71
C GLU A 98 16.43 -36.44 7.21
N ALA A 99 15.42 -37.09 7.80
CA ALA A 99 15.47 -37.55 9.18
C ALA A 99 16.16 -38.92 9.35
N ASP A 100 16.94 -39.35 8.37
CA ASP A 100 17.68 -40.64 8.35
C ASP A 100 16.78 -41.87 8.55
N LEU A 101 15.49 -41.76 8.20
CA LEU A 101 14.53 -42.87 8.29
C LEU A 101 14.53 -43.78 7.05
N TYR A 102 15.21 -43.36 6.00
CA TYR A 102 15.40 -44.08 4.75
C TYR A 102 16.82 -43.80 4.25
N ASP A 103 17.40 -44.74 3.49
CA ASP A 103 18.71 -44.53 2.90
C ASP A 103 18.65 -43.35 1.88
N PRO A 104 19.33 -42.22 2.15
CA PRO A 104 19.31 -41.06 1.27
C PRO A 104 20.06 -41.25 -0.07
N GLU A 105 20.86 -42.35 -0.18
CA GLU A 105 21.57 -42.72 -1.40
C GLU A 105 20.71 -43.60 -2.33
N GLU A 106 19.54 -44.05 -1.88
CA GLU A 106 18.61 -44.80 -2.71
C GLU A 106 17.97 -43.93 -3.77
N GLU A 107 18.07 -44.34 -5.04
CA GLU A 107 17.57 -43.60 -6.19
C GLU A 107 16.05 -43.42 -6.08
N ASP A 108 15.53 -42.20 -6.20
CA ASP A 108 14.10 -41.86 -6.14
C ASP A 108 13.39 -42.11 -4.78
N ILE A 109 14.10 -42.27 -3.66
CA ILE A 109 13.50 -42.60 -2.35
C ILE A 109 12.43 -41.57 -1.92
N SER A 110 12.66 -40.28 -2.13
CA SER A 110 11.69 -39.24 -1.80
C SER A 110 10.38 -39.39 -2.61
N SER A 111 10.48 -39.76 -3.88
CA SER A 111 9.31 -40.07 -4.73
C SER A 111 8.55 -41.29 -4.26
N GLN A 112 9.26 -42.31 -3.78
CA GLN A 112 8.66 -43.54 -3.25
C GLN A 112 7.92 -43.28 -1.92
N VAL A 113 8.56 -42.51 -1.02
CA VAL A 113 7.93 -42.06 0.23
C VAL A 113 6.69 -41.22 -0.07
N ARG A 114 6.79 -40.26 -1.00
CA ARG A 114 5.64 -39.46 -1.44
C ARG A 114 4.51 -40.34 -2.01
N ALA A 115 4.84 -41.33 -2.81
CA ALA A 115 3.84 -42.26 -3.33
C ALA A 115 3.16 -43.07 -2.22
N THR A 116 3.89 -43.46 -1.18
CA THR A 116 3.33 -44.14 0.00
C THR A 116 2.40 -43.19 0.78
N LEU A 117 2.83 -41.96 1.02
CA LEU A 117 2.03 -40.93 1.68
C LEU A 117 0.69 -40.66 0.96
N THR A 118 0.66 -40.72 -0.36
CA THR A 118 -0.54 -40.41 -1.16
C THR A 118 -1.51 -41.56 -1.34
N ARG A 119 -1.18 -42.79 -0.89
CA ARG A 119 -2.03 -43.99 -1.05
C ARG A 119 -3.34 -43.92 -0.27
N SER A 120 -3.28 -43.43 0.96
CA SER A 120 -4.44 -43.38 1.86
C SER A 120 -4.25 -42.37 2.97
N GLY A 121 -5.28 -42.08 3.76
CA GLY A 121 -5.16 -41.29 5.00
C GLY A 121 -4.19 -41.88 6.02
N LEU A 122 -3.82 -43.18 5.92
CA LEU A 122 -2.82 -43.85 6.74
C LEU A 122 -1.42 -43.83 6.11
N GLY A 123 -1.21 -43.09 5.00
CA GLY A 123 0.05 -43.08 4.26
C GLY A 123 1.26 -42.70 5.11
N LEU A 124 1.12 -41.76 6.05
CA LEU A 124 2.18 -41.39 7.00
C LEU A 124 2.50 -42.55 7.95
N VAL A 125 1.48 -43.23 8.45
CA VAL A 125 1.64 -44.45 9.30
C VAL A 125 2.38 -45.55 8.55
N GLU A 126 2.00 -45.78 7.28
CA GLU A 126 2.65 -46.75 6.42
C GLU A 126 4.10 -46.37 6.11
N ALA A 127 4.37 -45.11 5.82
CA ALA A 127 5.74 -44.62 5.58
C ALA A 127 6.63 -44.87 6.81
N ILE A 128 6.17 -44.51 8.02
CA ILE A 128 6.97 -44.74 9.25
C ILE A 128 7.13 -46.25 9.56
N ARG A 129 6.14 -47.06 9.29
CA ARG A 129 6.27 -48.54 9.46
C ARG A 129 7.23 -49.16 8.46
N GLN A 130 7.38 -48.61 7.28
CA GLN A 130 8.31 -49.07 6.24
C GLN A 130 9.72 -48.52 6.42
N SER A 131 9.87 -47.53 7.26
CA SER A 131 11.17 -46.86 7.50
C SER A 131 12.10 -47.75 8.37
N GLU A 132 13.38 -47.34 8.42
CA GLU A 132 14.42 -47.95 9.25
C GLU A 132 14.36 -47.45 10.72
N LEU A 133 13.19 -47.04 11.20
CA LEU A 133 13.04 -46.59 12.59
C LEU A 133 13.49 -47.68 13.55
N THR A 134 14.51 -47.39 14.35
CA THR A 134 15.08 -48.37 15.29
C THR A 134 14.03 -48.81 16.30
N GLU A 135 13.99 -50.12 16.58
CA GLU A 135 13.05 -50.70 17.56
C GLU A 135 13.22 -50.03 18.94
N GLY A 136 12.13 -49.51 19.47
CA GLY A 136 12.13 -48.73 20.72
C GLY A 136 12.42 -47.24 20.58
N SER A 137 12.67 -46.75 19.37
CA SER A 137 12.77 -45.29 19.10
C SER A 137 11.40 -44.67 18.88
N ASN A 138 11.29 -43.41 19.23
CA ASN A 138 10.11 -42.59 18.96
C ASN A 138 10.33 -41.72 17.73
N PHE A 139 9.27 -41.44 17.00
CA PHE A 139 9.32 -40.49 15.90
C PHE A 139 8.52 -39.23 16.22
N LEU A 140 9.16 -38.07 16.04
CA LEU A 140 8.54 -36.78 16.17
C LEU A 140 8.50 -36.05 14.82
N LEU A 141 7.29 -35.76 14.35
CA LEU A 141 7.09 -34.86 13.21
C LEU A 141 6.79 -33.45 13.72
N VAL A 142 7.63 -32.50 13.34
CA VAL A 142 7.41 -31.07 13.59
C VAL A 142 6.99 -30.40 12.30
N VAL A 143 5.74 -29.92 12.24
CA VAL A 143 5.24 -29.10 11.14
C VAL A 143 5.33 -27.63 11.56
N ASP A 144 6.42 -26.99 11.18
CA ASP A 144 6.67 -25.59 11.50
C ASP A 144 5.91 -24.68 10.53
N GLN A 145 5.30 -23.60 11.02
CA GLN A 145 4.51 -22.64 10.25
C GLN A 145 3.29 -23.30 9.55
N PHE A 146 2.54 -24.08 10.30
CA PHE A 146 1.36 -24.80 9.78
C PHE A 146 0.32 -23.89 9.11
N GLU A 147 0.28 -22.59 9.45
CA GLU A 147 -0.56 -21.60 8.79
C GLU A 147 -0.32 -21.46 7.28
N GLU A 148 0.79 -21.96 6.77
CA GLU A 148 1.08 -21.97 5.33
C GLU A 148 0.06 -22.79 4.54
N ILE A 149 -0.51 -23.82 5.11
CA ILE A 149 -1.60 -24.62 4.50
C ILE A 149 -2.79 -23.74 4.13
N PHE A 150 -3.12 -22.76 4.98
CA PHE A 150 -4.24 -21.86 4.72
C PHE A 150 -3.87 -20.74 3.74
N ARG A 151 -2.59 -20.37 3.67
CA ARG A 151 -2.09 -19.27 2.82
C ARG A 151 -1.88 -19.66 1.37
N PHE A 152 -1.38 -20.88 1.12
CA PHE A 152 -1.08 -21.35 -0.24
C PHE A 152 -2.28 -21.98 -0.94
N ARG A 153 -3.45 -21.96 -0.33
CA ARG A 153 -4.71 -22.30 -0.99
C ARG A 153 -4.95 -21.29 -2.12
N ARG A 154 -4.65 -21.72 -3.35
CA ARG A 154 -5.12 -21.00 -4.54
C ARG A 154 -6.62 -21.27 -4.67
N SER A 155 -7.35 -20.39 -5.38
CA SER A 155 -8.78 -20.60 -5.71
C SER A 155 -9.02 -21.80 -6.67
N ASP A 156 -8.22 -22.84 -6.54
CA ASP A 156 -8.18 -24.02 -7.36
C ASP A 156 -8.54 -25.22 -6.46
N ASP A 157 -9.58 -25.96 -6.83
CA ASP A 157 -10.12 -27.08 -6.07
C ASP A 157 -9.04 -28.14 -5.72
N ALA A 158 -8.04 -28.30 -6.59
CA ALA A 158 -6.95 -29.27 -6.40
C ALA A 158 -6.05 -28.97 -5.20
N THR A 159 -5.76 -27.70 -4.91
CA THR A 159 -4.94 -27.30 -3.74
C THR A 159 -5.70 -27.44 -2.42
N ASP A 160 -7.01 -27.27 -2.46
CA ASP A 160 -7.89 -27.48 -1.29
C ASP A 160 -7.96 -28.97 -0.91
N GLU A 161 -8.01 -29.87 -1.89
CA GLU A 161 -7.99 -31.31 -1.66
C GLU A 161 -6.65 -31.78 -1.09
N GLN A 162 -5.52 -31.24 -1.56
CA GLN A 162 -4.19 -31.56 -1.03
C GLN A 162 -4.02 -31.11 0.42
N ALA A 163 -4.48 -29.90 0.76
CA ALA A 163 -4.44 -29.40 2.13
C ALA A 163 -5.29 -30.26 3.08
N ALA A 164 -6.51 -30.62 2.66
CA ALA A 164 -7.39 -31.49 3.43
C ALA A 164 -6.79 -32.90 3.59
N PHE A 165 -6.17 -33.43 2.55
CA PHE A 165 -5.52 -34.74 2.58
C PHE A 165 -4.31 -34.71 3.53
N PHE A 166 -3.45 -33.71 3.46
CA PHE A 166 -2.31 -33.55 4.36
C PHE A 166 -2.75 -33.45 5.83
N VAL A 167 -3.76 -32.63 6.12
CA VAL A 167 -4.33 -32.52 7.48
C VAL A 167 -4.82 -33.90 7.94
N ASN A 168 -5.52 -34.67 7.08
CA ASN A 168 -6.03 -35.99 7.43
C ASN A 168 -4.89 -36.96 7.71
N LEU A 169 -3.77 -36.94 6.95
CA LEU A 169 -2.58 -37.74 7.24
C LEU A 169 -2.06 -37.53 8.67
N LEU A 170 -1.96 -36.28 9.09
CA LEU A 170 -1.49 -35.92 10.45
C LEU A 170 -2.46 -36.44 11.53
N LEU A 171 -3.76 -36.24 11.31
CA LEU A 171 -4.79 -36.65 12.28
C LEU A 171 -4.89 -38.18 12.40
N GLU A 172 -4.87 -38.93 11.29
CA GLU A 172 -4.87 -40.40 11.30
C GLU A 172 -3.60 -40.95 11.95
N ALA A 173 -2.44 -40.33 11.69
CA ALA A 173 -1.17 -40.74 12.29
C ALA A 173 -1.14 -40.51 13.81
N SER A 174 -1.61 -39.36 14.29
CA SER A 174 -1.65 -39.04 15.72
C SER A 174 -2.62 -39.95 16.52
N ALA A 175 -3.62 -40.52 15.86
CA ALA A 175 -4.60 -41.41 16.47
C ALA A 175 -4.06 -42.87 16.66
N GLN A 176 -2.92 -43.23 16.05
CA GLN A 176 -2.35 -44.60 16.16
C GLN A 176 -1.65 -44.75 17.51
N VAL A 177 -2.22 -45.59 18.36
CA VAL A 177 -1.70 -45.84 19.73
C VAL A 177 -0.52 -46.82 19.72
N ASP A 178 -0.48 -47.71 18.78
CA ASP A 178 0.53 -48.77 18.62
C ASP A 178 1.85 -48.29 17.97
N LEU A 179 1.84 -47.10 17.40
CA LEU A 179 3.04 -46.48 16.82
C LEU A 179 3.56 -45.34 17.73
N PRO A 180 4.88 -45.34 18.06
CA PRO A 180 5.45 -44.26 18.88
C PRO A 180 5.67 -42.98 18.06
N LEU A 181 4.58 -42.44 17.52
CA LEU A 181 4.55 -41.27 16.64
C LEU A 181 3.93 -40.09 17.38
N TYR A 182 4.63 -38.97 17.34
CA TYR A 182 4.23 -37.73 17.94
C TYR A 182 4.24 -36.61 16.90
N ILE A 183 3.32 -35.67 17.00
CA ILE A 183 3.17 -34.57 16.04
C ILE A 183 3.12 -33.25 16.79
N ILE A 184 3.93 -32.32 16.36
CA ILE A 184 3.85 -30.93 16.79
C ILE A 184 3.61 -30.06 15.57
N ILE A 185 2.58 -29.23 15.63
CA ILE A 185 2.42 -28.13 14.69
C ILE A 185 2.75 -26.82 15.39
N THR A 186 3.49 -25.92 14.74
CA THR A 186 3.59 -24.53 15.20
C THR A 186 2.68 -23.67 14.32
N MET A 187 1.92 -22.77 14.92
CA MET A 187 0.96 -21.97 14.18
C MET A 187 0.80 -20.57 14.79
N ARG A 188 0.54 -19.60 13.95
CA ARG A 188 0.20 -18.26 14.42
C ARG A 188 -1.23 -18.23 14.96
N SER A 189 -1.43 -17.50 16.06
CA SER A 189 -2.73 -17.38 16.74
C SER A 189 -3.84 -16.74 15.88
N ASP A 190 -3.47 -15.90 14.90
CA ASP A 190 -4.40 -15.28 13.97
C ASP A 190 -5.00 -16.29 12.95
N PHE A 191 -4.40 -17.48 12.79
CA PHE A 191 -4.93 -18.56 11.96
C PHE A 191 -5.69 -19.65 12.73
N LEU A 192 -5.83 -19.52 14.05
CA LEU A 192 -6.53 -20.52 14.84
C LEU A 192 -7.99 -20.73 14.36
N GLY A 193 -8.66 -19.65 13.95
CA GLY A 193 -9.99 -19.69 13.38
C GLY A 193 -10.10 -20.50 12.08
N GLU A 194 -9.02 -20.52 11.27
CA GLU A 194 -8.97 -21.23 9.99
C GLU A 194 -8.99 -22.76 10.19
N CYS A 195 -8.55 -23.26 11.36
CA CYS A 195 -8.63 -24.68 11.69
C CYS A 195 -10.07 -25.21 11.67
N SER A 196 -11.08 -24.36 11.84
CA SER A 196 -12.49 -24.74 11.79
C SER A 196 -12.95 -25.25 10.42
N GLN A 197 -12.19 -24.98 9.36
CA GLN A 197 -12.43 -25.54 8.02
C GLN A 197 -12.23 -27.07 7.99
N PHE A 198 -11.47 -27.61 8.95
CA PHE A 198 -11.23 -29.02 9.14
C PHE A 198 -11.73 -29.44 10.54
N PRO A 199 -12.99 -29.87 10.69
CA PRO A 199 -13.61 -30.08 12.02
C PRO A 199 -12.79 -30.98 12.96
N ARG A 200 -12.23 -32.09 12.47
CA ARG A 200 -11.37 -32.98 13.26
C ARG A 200 -10.06 -32.31 13.71
N LEU A 201 -9.51 -31.40 12.88
CA LEU A 201 -8.33 -30.63 13.25
C LEU A 201 -8.66 -29.65 14.37
N ALA A 202 -9.80 -28.98 14.30
CA ALA A 202 -10.23 -28.05 15.33
C ALA A 202 -10.38 -28.76 16.70
N ASP A 203 -10.97 -29.94 16.73
CA ASP A 203 -11.10 -30.76 17.94
C ASP A 203 -9.73 -31.16 18.49
N THR A 204 -8.85 -31.67 17.64
CA THR A 204 -7.51 -32.11 18.03
C THR A 204 -6.63 -30.93 18.51
N VAL A 205 -6.74 -29.79 17.86
CA VAL A 205 -6.06 -28.57 18.30
C VAL A 205 -6.59 -28.12 19.66
N ASN A 206 -7.91 -28.10 19.89
CA ASN A 206 -8.50 -27.73 21.20
C ASN A 206 -8.03 -28.63 22.33
N GLU A 207 -7.81 -29.92 22.08
CA GLU A 207 -7.31 -30.87 23.09
C GLU A 207 -5.80 -30.69 23.34
N GLY A 208 -5.02 -30.36 22.30
CA GLY A 208 -3.55 -30.28 22.32
C GLY A 208 -2.99 -28.87 22.21
N GLU A 209 -3.82 -27.81 22.37
CA GLU A 209 -3.32 -26.43 22.25
C GLU A 209 -2.32 -26.07 23.36
N PHE A 210 -1.21 -25.52 22.94
CA PHE A 210 -0.23 -24.86 23.79
C PHE A 210 -0.04 -23.41 23.34
N LEU A 211 -0.76 -22.50 23.96
CA LEU A 211 -0.59 -21.08 23.72
C LEU A 211 0.68 -20.57 24.42
N ILE A 212 1.67 -20.13 23.65
CA ILE A 212 2.92 -19.58 24.20
C ILE A 212 2.65 -18.26 24.91
N PRO A 213 2.91 -18.15 26.23
CA PRO A 213 2.79 -16.88 26.93
C PRO A 213 3.92 -15.94 26.55
N ARG A 214 3.68 -14.63 26.70
CA ARG A 214 4.76 -13.64 26.61
C ARG A 214 5.78 -13.87 27.73
N LEU A 215 7.06 -13.62 27.41
CA LEU A 215 8.10 -13.63 28.44
C LEU A 215 7.81 -12.53 29.48
N ASN A 216 7.81 -12.90 30.75
CA ASN A 216 7.80 -11.94 31.84
C ASN A 216 9.16 -11.22 31.95
N ARG A 217 9.28 -10.23 32.85
CA ARG A 217 10.49 -9.42 32.95
C ARG A 217 11.72 -10.25 33.36
N ASP A 218 11.56 -11.24 34.22
CA ASP A 218 12.67 -12.10 34.70
C ASP A 218 13.12 -13.05 33.59
N GLN A 219 12.18 -13.67 32.89
CA GLN A 219 12.46 -14.50 31.72
C GLN A 219 13.14 -13.73 30.58
N ARG A 220 12.72 -12.46 30.33
CA ARG A 220 13.43 -11.57 29.38
C ARG A 220 14.86 -11.29 29.84
N LYS A 221 15.06 -11.07 31.15
CA LYS A 221 16.38 -10.88 31.73
C LYS A 221 17.27 -12.10 31.53
N GLU A 222 16.75 -13.30 31.74
CA GLU A 222 17.45 -14.56 31.52
C GLU A 222 17.81 -14.74 30.03
N ALA A 223 16.88 -14.49 29.14
CA ALA A 223 17.08 -14.57 27.68
C ALA A 223 18.13 -13.56 27.15
N ILE A 224 18.38 -12.47 27.88
CA ILE A 224 19.41 -11.48 27.54
C ILE A 224 20.75 -11.86 28.14
N ILE A 225 20.78 -12.16 29.45
CA ILE A 225 22.02 -12.36 30.21
C ILE A 225 22.60 -13.76 29.98
N GLY A 226 21.75 -14.79 29.85
CA GLY A 226 22.17 -16.18 29.73
C GLY A 226 23.16 -16.40 28.59
N PRO A 227 22.84 -16.05 27.35
CA PRO A 227 23.73 -16.20 26.20
C PRO A 227 25.07 -15.46 26.40
N VAL A 228 25.01 -14.22 26.90
CA VAL A 228 26.23 -13.42 27.18
C VAL A 228 27.18 -14.12 28.15
N LYS A 229 26.63 -14.70 29.21
CA LYS A 229 27.44 -15.45 30.21
C LYS A 229 28.03 -16.71 29.61
N VAL A 230 27.28 -17.47 28.83
CA VAL A 230 27.77 -18.69 28.16
C VAL A 230 28.93 -18.35 27.22
N ALA A 231 28.84 -17.25 26.49
CA ALA A 231 29.91 -16.76 25.62
C ALA A 231 31.08 -16.12 26.38
N GLY A 232 31.05 -16.11 27.73
CA GLY A 232 32.11 -15.53 28.58
C GLY A 232 32.11 -14.00 28.62
N GLY A 233 31.09 -13.34 28.10
CA GLY A 233 30.94 -11.88 28.13
C GLY A 233 30.27 -11.37 29.40
N GLU A 234 30.26 -10.04 29.53
CA GLU A 234 29.54 -9.33 30.59
C GLU A 234 28.54 -8.35 30.01
N LEU A 235 27.48 -8.06 30.75
CA LEU A 235 26.46 -7.08 30.37
C LEU A 235 26.23 -6.13 31.53
N THR A 236 26.35 -4.82 31.27
CA THR A 236 26.14 -3.81 32.31
C THR A 236 24.67 -3.71 32.72
N ASP A 237 24.40 -3.44 33.99
CA ASP A 237 23.03 -3.25 34.50
C ASP A 237 22.31 -2.11 33.80
N ARG A 238 23.01 -1.07 33.37
CA ARG A 238 22.41 0.07 32.65
C ARG A 238 21.92 -0.34 31.25
N LEU A 239 22.68 -1.19 30.54
CA LEU A 239 22.25 -1.74 29.26
C LEU A 239 21.08 -2.71 29.45
N LEU A 240 21.17 -3.60 30.45
CA LEU A 240 20.07 -4.52 30.75
C LEU A 240 18.76 -3.79 31.03
N ASN A 241 18.77 -2.77 31.86
CA ASN A 241 17.58 -1.98 32.17
C ASN A 241 17.06 -1.26 30.95
N ARG A 242 17.94 -0.75 30.09
CA ARG A 242 17.55 -0.13 28.81
C ARG A 242 16.86 -1.13 27.89
N LEU A 243 17.45 -2.31 27.66
CA LEU A 243 16.87 -3.37 26.85
C LEU A 243 15.50 -3.81 27.36
N LEU A 244 15.37 -4.06 28.67
CA LEU A 244 14.10 -4.46 29.30
C LEU A 244 12.99 -3.39 29.18
N ASN A 245 13.37 -2.12 29.05
CA ASN A 245 12.42 -1.02 28.87
C ASN A 245 12.09 -0.78 27.40
N ASP A 246 13.06 -1.02 26.49
CA ASP A 246 12.86 -0.86 25.04
C ASP A 246 12.00 -2.01 24.46
N ILE A 247 11.96 -3.17 25.12
CA ILE A 247 11.06 -4.27 24.74
C ILE A 247 9.62 -3.85 25.06
N GLY A 248 8.91 -3.38 24.03
CA GLY A 248 7.50 -3.04 24.10
C GLY A 248 6.57 -4.26 24.14
N ASP A 249 5.29 -3.98 24.00
CA ASP A 249 4.22 -4.99 23.94
C ASP A 249 3.85 -5.40 22.51
N ASP A 250 4.51 -4.84 21.51
CA ASP A 250 4.24 -5.15 20.11
C ASP A 250 4.67 -6.58 19.73
N PRO A 251 4.02 -7.21 18.75
CA PRO A 251 4.49 -8.45 18.14
C PRO A 251 5.92 -8.27 17.58
N ASP A 252 6.68 -9.37 17.49
CA ASP A 252 8.03 -9.43 16.91
C ASP A 252 9.15 -8.75 17.70
N GLN A 253 8.91 -8.34 18.95
CA GLN A 253 9.96 -7.70 19.77
C GLN A 253 11.14 -8.65 20.07
N LEU A 254 10.89 -9.96 20.23
CA LEU A 254 11.95 -10.92 20.52
C LEU A 254 12.95 -11.10 19.38
N PRO A 255 12.54 -11.28 18.10
CA PRO A 255 13.49 -11.31 16.98
C PRO A 255 14.27 -10.01 16.81
N ILE A 256 13.63 -8.85 17.01
CA ILE A 256 14.28 -7.54 16.96
C ILE A 256 15.30 -7.41 18.07
N LEU A 257 14.95 -7.85 19.28
CA LEU A 257 15.88 -7.89 20.43
C LEU A 257 17.10 -8.77 20.14
N GLN A 258 16.87 -10.00 19.65
CA GLN A 258 17.94 -10.93 19.30
C GLN A 258 18.87 -10.33 18.24
N HIS A 259 18.32 -9.69 17.25
CA HIS A 259 19.11 -9.01 16.23
C HIS A 259 19.88 -7.81 16.76
N ALA A 260 19.28 -6.98 17.60
CA ALA A 260 19.94 -5.83 18.22
C ALA A 260 21.09 -6.28 19.15
N LEU A 261 20.88 -7.37 19.91
CA LEU A 261 21.91 -7.97 20.75
C LEU A 261 23.06 -8.56 19.93
N MET A 262 22.74 -9.28 18.83
CA MET A 262 23.72 -9.79 17.88
C MET A 262 24.61 -8.66 17.37
N ARG A 263 24.03 -7.57 16.89
CA ARG A 263 24.77 -6.40 16.39
C ARG A 263 25.59 -5.70 17.48
N THR A 264 25.03 -5.62 18.68
CA THR A 264 25.73 -5.03 19.84
C THR A 264 26.96 -5.85 20.23
N TRP A 265 26.82 -7.19 20.15
CA TRP A 265 27.92 -8.11 20.39
C TRP A 265 29.02 -7.96 19.35
N ASP A 266 28.68 -8.06 18.05
CA ASP A 266 29.65 -7.90 16.95
C ASP A 266 30.39 -6.57 17.05
N TYR A 267 29.70 -5.48 17.33
CA TYR A 267 30.32 -4.16 17.49
C TYR A 267 31.26 -4.10 18.68
N CYS A 268 30.98 -4.86 19.75
CA CYS A 268 31.87 -4.95 20.91
C CYS A 268 33.11 -5.79 20.58
N GLU A 269 32.98 -6.93 19.89
CA GLU A 269 34.11 -7.80 19.49
C GLU A 269 35.06 -7.09 18.53
N ASP A 270 34.57 -6.37 17.54
CA ASP A 270 35.39 -5.64 16.57
C ASP A 270 36.33 -4.59 17.22
N LYS A 271 36.03 -4.16 18.44
CA LYS A 271 36.78 -3.10 19.14
C LYS A 271 37.77 -3.59 20.21
N LYS A 272 37.75 -4.87 20.59
CA LYS A 272 38.57 -5.37 21.70
C LYS A 272 39.23 -6.73 21.45
N SER A 273 40.47 -6.86 21.93
CA SER A 273 41.20 -8.12 22.03
C SER A 273 40.94 -8.88 23.34
N GLU A 274 40.05 -8.43 24.19
CA GLU A 274 39.71 -8.98 25.50
C GLU A 274 38.21 -9.18 25.64
N LEU A 275 37.75 -9.95 26.65
CA LEU A 275 36.37 -10.28 27.00
C LEU A 275 35.39 -9.11 26.74
N CYS A 276 34.34 -9.39 25.97
CA CYS A 276 33.34 -8.38 25.58
C CYS A 276 32.46 -8.00 26.78
N SER A 277 32.52 -6.73 27.21
CA SER A 277 31.59 -6.14 28.18
C SER A 277 30.60 -5.24 27.44
N LEU A 278 29.40 -5.78 27.21
CA LEU A 278 28.34 -5.08 26.52
C LEU A 278 27.82 -3.91 27.36
N ASP A 279 27.80 -2.71 26.76
CA ASP A 279 27.31 -1.53 27.42
C ASP A 279 26.42 -0.67 26.48
N LEU A 280 25.77 0.31 27.09
CA LEU A 280 24.81 1.21 26.40
C LEU A 280 25.43 1.94 25.20
N GLU A 281 26.75 2.23 25.25
CA GLU A 281 27.41 2.86 24.09
C GLU A 281 27.45 1.95 22.85
N HIS A 282 27.70 0.64 23.02
CA HIS A 282 27.70 -0.33 21.93
C HIS A 282 26.30 -0.49 21.35
N TYR A 283 25.30 -0.58 22.23
CA TYR A 283 23.90 -0.65 21.84
C TYR A 283 23.41 0.57 21.06
N ASN A 284 23.77 1.78 21.53
CA ASN A 284 23.39 3.02 20.85
C ASN A 284 24.12 3.16 19.51
N ALA A 285 25.39 2.73 19.42
CA ALA A 285 26.18 2.80 18.19
C ALA A 285 25.56 1.95 17.06
N THR A 286 24.97 0.81 17.39
CA THR A 286 24.26 -0.05 16.40
C THR A 286 22.86 0.40 16.07
N GLY A 287 22.30 1.42 16.76
CA GLY A 287 20.95 1.94 16.54
C GLY A 287 19.88 1.34 17.47
N GLY A 288 20.27 0.52 18.45
CA GLY A 288 19.34 -0.09 19.40
C GLY A 288 18.28 -0.96 18.76
N MET A 289 17.16 -1.19 19.43
CA MET A 289 16.05 -1.99 18.89
C MET A 289 15.32 -1.30 17.72
N GLU A 290 15.32 0.01 17.66
CA GLU A 290 14.56 0.75 16.67
C GLU A 290 15.19 0.71 15.26
N GLU A 291 16.52 0.82 15.19
CA GLU A 291 17.22 1.04 13.93
C GLU A 291 18.23 -0.06 13.56
N ALA A 292 18.69 -0.88 14.51
CA ALA A 292 19.78 -1.84 14.28
C ALA A 292 19.48 -2.78 13.10
N LEU A 293 18.25 -3.27 12.99
CA LEU A 293 17.83 -4.15 11.91
C LEU A 293 17.82 -3.43 10.55
N SER A 294 17.27 -2.22 10.49
CA SER A 294 17.22 -1.44 9.25
C SER A 294 18.60 -1.00 8.79
N ARG A 295 19.44 -0.53 9.71
CA ARG A 295 20.82 -0.13 9.42
C ARG A 295 21.64 -1.30 8.90
N HIS A 296 21.57 -2.46 9.57
CA HIS A 296 22.29 -3.65 9.13
C HIS A 296 21.85 -4.14 7.74
N ALA A 297 20.55 -4.15 7.47
CA ALA A 297 20.05 -4.52 6.16
C ALA A 297 20.50 -3.52 5.07
N ASP A 298 20.57 -2.22 5.40
CA ASP A 298 21.10 -1.19 4.51
C ASP A 298 22.62 -1.31 4.32
N GLU A 299 23.39 -1.68 5.35
CA GLU A 299 24.81 -2.00 5.24
C GLU A 299 25.02 -3.11 4.21
N VAL A 300 24.34 -4.26 4.38
CA VAL A 300 24.44 -5.38 3.43
C VAL A 300 24.07 -4.98 2.01
N TYR A 301 23.00 -4.18 1.84
CA TYR A 301 22.59 -3.69 0.53
C TYR A 301 23.64 -2.79 -0.13
N ASN A 302 24.29 -1.92 0.67
CA ASN A 302 25.31 -0.99 0.18
C ASN A 302 26.64 -1.70 -0.12
N ASP A 303 26.96 -2.78 0.62
CA ASP A 303 28.15 -3.61 0.43
C ASP A 303 28.08 -4.46 -0.85
N LEU A 304 26.91 -4.60 -1.47
CA LEU A 304 26.77 -5.35 -2.71
C LEU A 304 27.68 -4.79 -3.81
N PRO A 305 28.38 -5.65 -4.58
CA PRO A 305 29.51 -5.27 -5.45
C PRO A 305 29.18 -4.26 -6.56
N SER A 306 27.92 -4.23 -7.02
CA SER A 306 27.52 -3.36 -8.14
C SER A 306 26.03 -3.00 -8.10
N ASP A 307 25.63 -2.00 -8.90
CA ASP A 307 24.23 -1.63 -9.09
C ASP A 307 23.38 -2.78 -9.64
N ASN A 308 23.98 -3.69 -10.43
CA ASN A 308 23.28 -4.90 -10.89
C ASN A 308 22.92 -5.82 -9.72
N HIS A 309 23.84 -6.03 -8.76
CA HIS A 309 23.56 -6.83 -7.56
C HIS A 309 22.51 -6.15 -6.67
N ARG A 310 22.57 -4.81 -6.54
CA ARG A 310 21.52 -4.03 -5.82
C ARG A 310 20.15 -4.13 -6.50
N TRP A 311 20.13 -4.12 -7.83
CA TRP A 311 18.91 -4.32 -8.60
C TRP A 311 18.35 -5.75 -8.40
N ILE A 312 19.22 -6.78 -8.45
CA ILE A 312 18.85 -8.18 -8.16
C ILE A 312 18.27 -8.30 -6.76
N ALA A 313 18.91 -7.70 -5.75
CA ALA A 313 18.40 -7.70 -4.38
C ALA A 313 16.99 -7.09 -4.29
N GLY A 314 16.74 -5.96 -4.96
CA GLY A 314 15.41 -5.36 -5.00
C GLY A 314 14.35 -6.28 -5.63
N LYS A 315 14.69 -6.95 -6.75
CA LYS A 315 13.80 -7.92 -7.39
C LYS A 315 13.59 -9.17 -6.54
N LEU A 316 14.65 -9.70 -5.92
CA LEU A 316 14.62 -10.84 -5.02
C LEU A 316 13.67 -10.61 -3.84
N PHE A 317 13.85 -9.51 -3.10
CA PHE A 317 12.98 -9.23 -1.97
C PHE A 317 11.54 -8.92 -2.36
N LYS A 318 11.31 -8.27 -3.51
CA LYS A 318 9.96 -8.12 -4.08
C LYS A 318 9.32 -9.47 -4.41
N ALA A 319 10.10 -10.42 -4.94
CA ALA A 319 9.62 -11.77 -5.24
C ALA A 319 9.29 -12.55 -3.96
N LEU A 320 10.09 -12.40 -2.91
CA LEU A 320 9.91 -13.09 -1.62
C LEU A 320 8.86 -12.46 -0.70
N THR A 321 8.13 -11.46 -1.18
CA THR A 321 7.11 -10.77 -0.39
C THR A 321 5.79 -10.67 -1.15
N GLU A 322 4.70 -10.66 -0.39
CA GLU A 322 3.35 -10.42 -0.89
C GLU A 322 2.58 -9.55 0.08
N ARG A 323 1.66 -8.75 -0.43
CA ARG A 323 0.76 -7.95 0.40
C ARG A 323 -0.64 -8.54 0.35
N VAL A 324 -1.09 -9.10 1.46
CA VAL A 324 -2.43 -9.71 1.59
C VAL A 324 -3.48 -8.65 1.90
N ASP A 325 -3.16 -7.69 2.79
CA ASP A 325 -4.03 -6.60 3.23
C ASP A 325 -3.34 -5.23 3.09
N GLU A 326 -4.11 -4.13 3.21
CA GLU A 326 -3.55 -2.77 3.15
C GLU A 326 -2.48 -2.49 4.21
N SER A 327 -2.43 -3.28 5.30
CA SER A 327 -1.57 -3.04 6.46
C SER A 327 -0.42 -4.03 6.63
N ARG A 328 -0.43 -5.22 5.99
CA ARG A 328 0.55 -6.29 6.27
C ARG A 328 1.16 -6.90 5.01
N GLY A 329 2.49 -6.77 4.89
CA GLY A 329 3.30 -7.62 4.03
C GLY A 329 3.47 -9.00 4.66
N VAL A 330 3.43 -10.06 3.87
CA VAL A 330 3.72 -11.44 4.28
C VAL A 330 4.86 -11.99 3.46
N ARG A 331 5.60 -12.94 4.03
CA ARG A 331 6.66 -13.65 3.33
C ARG A 331 6.06 -14.61 2.30
N ARG A 332 6.76 -14.77 1.21
CA ARG A 332 6.43 -15.73 0.14
C ARG A 332 7.67 -16.55 -0.19
N PRO A 333 7.89 -17.68 0.50
CA PRO A 333 8.97 -18.59 0.16
C PRO A 333 8.88 -19.06 -1.28
N MET A 334 10.02 -19.22 -1.95
CA MET A 334 10.06 -19.53 -3.38
C MET A 334 11.27 -20.39 -3.74
N ALA A 335 11.12 -21.30 -4.69
CA ALA A 335 12.23 -22.08 -5.19
C ALA A 335 13.24 -21.20 -5.92
N PHE A 336 14.52 -21.51 -5.78
CA PHE A 336 15.60 -20.75 -6.43
C PHE A 336 15.44 -20.68 -7.95
N SER A 337 15.00 -21.78 -8.59
CA SER A 337 14.70 -21.81 -10.02
C SER A 337 13.63 -20.80 -10.43
N GLU A 338 12.55 -20.67 -9.65
CA GLU A 338 11.47 -19.71 -9.91
C GLU A 338 11.96 -18.25 -9.72
N LEU A 339 12.82 -18.03 -8.72
CA LEU A 339 13.47 -16.72 -8.54
C LEU A 339 14.34 -16.34 -9.74
N CYS A 340 15.09 -17.29 -10.29
CA CYS A 340 15.90 -17.07 -11.48
C CYS A 340 15.04 -16.70 -12.71
N GLU A 341 13.90 -17.36 -12.88
CA GLU A 341 12.96 -17.04 -13.95
C GLU A 341 12.35 -15.63 -13.79
N ILE A 342 11.99 -15.24 -12.56
CA ILE A 342 11.41 -13.91 -12.30
C ILE A 342 12.44 -12.79 -12.50
N ILE A 343 13.68 -13.02 -12.06
CA ILE A 343 14.73 -12.00 -12.08
C ILE A 343 15.38 -11.88 -13.47
N GLU A 344 15.40 -12.97 -14.26
CA GLU A 344 15.97 -13.04 -15.61
C GLU A 344 17.45 -12.59 -15.65
N LYS A 345 18.25 -13.11 -14.72
CA LYS A 345 19.68 -12.91 -14.64
C LYS A 345 20.39 -14.25 -14.49
N GLU A 346 21.71 -14.27 -14.72
CA GLU A 346 22.53 -15.45 -14.50
C GLU A 346 22.38 -15.95 -13.05
N SER A 347 22.16 -17.24 -12.88
CA SER A 347 21.94 -17.88 -11.59
C SER A 347 23.04 -17.59 -10.57
N GLU A 348 24.30 -17.54 -11.04
CA GLU A 348 25.48 -17.23 -10.20
C GLU A 348 25.39 -15.84 -9.55
N HIS A 349 24.91 -14.84 -10.29
CA HIS A 349 24.73 -13.49 -9.74
C HIS A 349 23.60 -13.43 -8.71
N ILE A 350 22.50 -14.18 -8.96
CA ILE A 350 21.36 -14.25 -8.04
C ILE A 350 21.78 -14.99 -6.76
N GLU A 351 22.47 -16.14 -6.94
CA GLU A 351 23.00 -16.92 -5.82
C GLU A 351 24.01 -16.09 -5.01
N GLY A 352 24.88 -15.34 -5.67
CA GLY A 352 25.83 -14.43 -5.01
C GLY A 352 25.12 -13.41 -4.12
N VAL A 353 24.02 -12.80 -4.59
CA VAL A 353 23.21 -11.88 -3.78
C VAL A 353 22.55 -12.60 -2.62
N ILE A 354 21.95 -13.76 -2.86
CA ILE A 354 21.30 -14.56 -1.78
C ILE A 354 22.35 -14.91 -0.73
N ASN A 355 23.54 -15.37 -1.14
CA ASN A 355 24.62 -15.75 -0.23
C ASN A 355 25.07 -14.56 0.65
N GLU A 356 25.10 -13.33 0.11
CA GLU A 356 25.43 -12.14 0.93
C GLU A 356 24.42 -11.91 2.06
N TYR A 357 23.14 -12.14 1.82
CA TYR A 357 22.09 -11.93 2.82
C TYR A 357 21.92 -13.10 3.81
N ARG A 358 22.43 -14.29 3.48
CA ARG A 358 22.31 -15.47 4.35
C ARG A 358 23.61 -15.81 5.13
N LYS A 359 24.71 -15.07 4.90
CA LYS A 359 25.97 -15.23 5.63
C LYS A 359 25.77 -15.26 7.14
N ALA A 360 26.63 -15.98 7.83
CA ALA A 360 26.72 -15.93 9.27
C ALA A 360 26.79 -14.48 9.77
N GLY A 361 26.04 -14.14 10.81
CA GLY A 361 25.92 -12.77 11.33
C GLY A 361 24.93 -11.87 10.56
N ARG A 362 24.54 -12.17 9.31
CA ARG A 362 23.53 -11.43 8.55
C ARG A 362 22.14 -12.07 8.67
N THR A 363 22.02 -13.33 8.32
CA THR A 363 20.81 -14.19 8.48
C THR A 363 19.46 -13.55 8.09
N PHE A 364 19.45 -12.76 7.02
CA PHE A 364 18.22 -12.13 6.52
C PHE A 364 17.41 -13.08 5.61
N LEU A 365 18.10 -14.04 4.99
CA LEU A 365 17.50 -15.06 4.14
C LEU A 365 17.80 -16.47 4.69
N MET A 366 16.90 -17.38 4.38
CA MET A 366 16.98 -18.80 4.67
C MET A 366 16.98 -19.59 3.36
N PRO A 367 17.55 -20.80 3.32
CA PRO A 367 18.26 -21.49 4.40
C PRO A 367 19.61 -20.85 4.73
N GLY A 368 20.23 -21.21 5.86
CA GLY A 368 21.53 -20.71 6.27
C GLY A 368 22.64 -21.02 5.24
N ASP A 369 23.79 -20.36 5.40
CA ASP A 369 24.92 -20.42 4.45
C ASP A 369 25.60 -21.79 4.34
N SER A 370 25.45 -22.66 5.33
CA SER A 370 25.93 -24.05 5.30
C SER A 370 25.24 -24.93 4.26
N ILE A 371 24.05 -24.55 3.79
CA ILE A 371 23.27 -25.32 2.80
C ILE A 371 23.60 -24.82 1.40
N THR A 372 24.02 -25.74 0.51
CA THR A 372 24.24 -25.43 -0.90
C THR A 372 22.90 -25.18 -1.60
N ILE A 373 22.82 -24.06 -2.35
CA ILE A 373 21.61 -23.74 -3.10
C ILE A 373 21.52 -24.64 -4.34
N LYS A 374 20.40 -25.36 -4.44
CA LYS A 374 19.97 -26.15 -5.58
C LYS A 374 18.79 -25.47 -6.28
N PRO A 375 18.41 -25.85 -7.50
CA PRO A 375 17.25 -25.27 -8.19
C PRO A 375 15.93 -25.38 -7.42
N ASP A 376 15.74 -26.42 -6.64
CA ASP A 376 14.59 -26.72 -5.79
C ASP A 376 14.67 -26.11 -4.37
N THR A 377 15.84 -25.55 -4.01
CA THR A 377 16.01 -24.94 -2.69
C THR A 377 15.05 -23.79 -2.49
N ILE A 378 14.26 -23.86 -1.43
CA ILE A 378 13.32 -22.81 -1.07
C ILE A 378 14.06 -21.67 -0.37
N ILE A 379 14.00 -20.49 -0.96
CA ILE A 379 14.54 -19.25 -0.40
C ILE A 379 13.40 -18.49 0.31
N ASP A 380 13.66 -18.06 1.54
CA ASP A 380 12.67 -17.33 2.35
C ASP A 380 13.34 -16.19 3.13
N ILE A 381 12.57 -15.18 3.48
CA ILE A 381 12.97 -14.14 4.43
C ILE A 381 12.95 -14.77 5.83
N SER A 382 14.03 -14.61 6.58
CA SER A 382 14.18 -15.26 7.90
C SER A 382 13.07 -14.90 8.88
N HIS A 383 12.63 -13.63 8.91
CA HIS A 383 11.56 -13.19 9.79
C HIS A 383 10.75 -12.02 9.24
N GLU A 384 9.43 -11.99 9.53
CA GLU A 384 8.50 -10.94 9.07
C GLU A 384 8.87 -9.54 9.59
N SER A 385 9.56 -9.43 10.73
CA SER A 385 10.02 -8.14 11.28
C SER A 385 10.89 -7.36 10.30
N LEU A 386 11.64 -8.06 9.42
CA LEU A 386 12.43 -7.39 8.38
C LEU A 386 11.58 -6.51 7.46
N MET A 387 10.40 -7.01 7.06
CA MET A 387 9.47 -6.25 6.21
C MET A 387 8.83 -5.04 6.93
N ARG A 388 8.76 -5.09 8.26
CA ARG A 388 8.16 -4.02 9.07
C ARG A 388 9.16 -2.94 9.43
N VAL A 389 10.42 -3.32 9.68
CA VAL A 389 11.45 -2.43 10.20
C VAL A 389 12.35 -1.88 9.10
N TRP A 390 12.74 -2.69 8.10
CA TRP A 390 13.59 -2.21 7.03
C TRP A 390 12.82 -1.31 6.06
N ALA A 391 13.06 -0.01 6.15
CA ALA A 391 12.33 1.01 5.38
C ALA A 391 12.38 0.78 3.85
N LYS A 392 13.54 0.35 3.33
CA LYS A 392 13.73 0.04 1.91
C LYS A 392 12.85 -1.14 1.48
N LEU A 393 12.82 -2.22 2.28
CA LEU A 393 11.99 -3.38 1.98
C LEU A 393 10.50 -3.04 2.05
N LYS A 394 10.09 -2.23 3.02
CA LYS A 394 8.71 -1.74 3.11
C LYS A 394 8.28 -1.01 1.85
N ASN A 395 9.13 -0.12 1.33
CA ASN A 395 8.85 0.57 0.07
C ASN A 395 8.78 -0.43 -1.11
N TRP A 396 9.66 -1.42 -1.17
CA TRP A 396 9.63 -2.46 -2.21
C TRP A 396 8.34 -3.30 -2.17
N VAL A 397 7.84 -3.64 -0.97
CA VAL A 397 6.57 -4.35 -0.80
C VAL A 397 5.39 -3.49 -1.30
N ASP A 398 5.42 -2.19 -1.02
CA ASP A 398 4.41 -1.25 -1.49
C ASP A 398 4.45 -1.11 -3.02
N ASP A 399 5.64 -0.97 -3.61
CA ASP A 399 5.84 -0.93 -5.06
C ASP A 399 5.35 -2.21 -5.74
N GLU A 400 5.69 -3.37 -5.17
CA GLU A 400 5.28 -4.68 -5.71
C GLU A 400 3.76 -4.85 -5.65
N SER A 401 3.14 -4.46 -4.54
CA SER A 401 1.69 -4.45 -4.41
C SER A 401 1.01 -3.53 -5.43
N GLN A 402 1.60 -2.37 -5.69
CA GLN A 402 1.11 -1.46 -6.73
C GLN A 402 1.25 -2.07 -8.12
N SER A 403 2.40 -2.69 -8.41
CA SER A 403 2.66 -3.38 -9.68
C SER A 403 1.65 -4.51 -9.91
N ALA A 404 1.40 -5.33 -8.89
CA ALA A 404 0.41 -6.41 -8.95
C ALA A 404 -1.01 -5.89 -9.21
N ARG A 405 -1.40 -4.77 -8.59
CA ARG A 405 -2.72 -4.14 -8.82
C ARG A 405 -2.85 -3.60 -10.24
N ILE A 406 -1.80 -2.95 -10.76
CA ILE A 406 -1.80 -2.46 -12.15
C ILE A 406 -1.93 -3.64 -13.11
N TYR A 407 -1.17 -4.71 -12.89
CA TYR A 407 -1.21 -5.89 -13.74
C TYR A 407 -2.57 -6.59 -13.70
N ARG A 408 -3.13 -6.86 -12.51
CA ARG A 408 -4.45 -7.51 -12.38
C ARG A 408 -5.52 -6.69 -13.12
N ARG A 409 -5.54 -5.37 -12.94
CA ARG A 409 -6.49 -4.49 -13.65
C ARG A 409 -6.30 -4.54 -15.16
N LEU A 410 -5.04 -4.58 -15.63
CA LEU A 410 -4.73 -4.69 -17.05
C LEU A 410 -5.21 -6.03 -17.63
N ALA A 411 -4.92 -7.15 -16.95
CA ALA A 411 -5.30 -8.48 -17.37
C ALA A 411 -6.83 -8.69 -17.36
N ASP A 412 -7.51 -8.23 -16.32
CA ASP A 412 -8.98 -8.23 -16.25
C ASP A 412 -9.60 -7.43 -17.40
N THR A 413 -9.05 -6.25 -17.69
CA THR A 413 -9.55 -5.42 -18.79
C THR A 413 -9.27 -6.06 -20.14
N ALA A 414 -8.11 -6.69 -20.33
CA ALA A 414 -7.76 -7.44 -21.52
C ALA A 414 -8.75 -8.59 -21.76
N LYS A 415 -9.07 -9.35 -20.71
CA LYS A 415 -10.09 -10.40 -20.75
C LYS A 415 -11.49 -9.88 -21.08
N LEU A 416 -11.90 -8.76 -20.50
CA LEU A 416 -13.17 -8.12 -20.83
C LEU A 416 -13.16 -7.58 -22.27
N HIS A 417 -12.04 -7.08 -22.76
CA HIS A 417 -11.88 -6.63 -24.13
C HIS A 417 -12.01 -7.78 -25.13
N SER A 418 -11.42 -8.94 -24.88
CA SER A 418 -11.58 -10.13 -25.72
C SER A 418 -13.04 -10.57 -25.81
N GLN A 419 -13.81 -10.35 -24.73
CA GLN A 419 -15.27 -10.57 -24.68
C GLN A 419 -16.11 -9.42 -25.25
N ARG A 420 -15.49 -8.38 -25.82
CA ARG A 420 -16.15 -7.15 -26.32
C ARG A 420 -16.91 -6.36 -25.25
N LYS A 421 -16.55 -6.49 -23.98
CA LYS A 421 -17.16 -5.80 -22.84
C LYS A 421 -16.40 -4.56 -22.39
N ALA A 422 -15.15 -4.40 -22.82
CA ALA A 422 -14.32 -3.23 -22.54
C ALA A 422 -13.68 -2.68 -23.80
N GLY A 423 -13.41 -1.37 -23.82
CA GLY A 423 -12.61 -0.70 -24.85
C GLY A 423 -11.10 -0.82 -24.59
N LEU A 424 -10.30 -0.38 -25.56
CA LEU A 424 -8.86 -0.24 -25.38
C LEU A 424 -8.56 0.84 -24.34
N TYR A 425 -7.39 0.73 -23.68
CA TYR A 425 -6.92 1.75 -22.74
C TYR A 425 -6.67 3.07 -23.45
N ARG A 426 -7.00 4.15 -22.76
CA ARG A 426 -6.67 5.53 -23.12
C ARG A 426 -6.01 6.21 -21.92
N ASN A 427 -5.45 7.40 -22.16
CA ASN A 427 -4.88 8.19 -21.08
C ASN A 427 -5.96 8.59 -20.05
N PRO A 428 -5.72 8.49 -18.73
CA PRO A 428 -4.39 8.24 -18.11
C PRO A 428 -4.00 6.76 -17.93
N ASP A 429 -4.95 5.80 -18.01
CA ASP A 429 -4.71 4.38 -17.72
C ASP A 429 -3.64 3.76 -18.64
N LEU A 430 -3.61 4.17 -19.91
CA LEU A 430 -2.59 3.72 -20.86
C LEU A 430 -1.18 4.14 -20.40
N GLN A 431 -0.99 5.39 -20.03
CA GLN A 431 0.32 5.89 -19.59
C GLN A 431 0.78 5.22 -18.29
N ILE A 432 -0.13 5.00 -17.35
CA ILE A 432 0.15 4.28 -16.10
C ILE A 432 0.66 2.87 -16.41
N ALA A 433 -0.02 2.14 -17.30
CA ALA A 433 0.36 0.77 -17.67
C ALA A 433 1.68 0.72 -18.45
N LEU A 434 1.93 1.68 -19.36
CA LEU A 434 3.18 1.76 -20.11
C LEU A 434 4.38 2.11 -19.22
N SER A 435 4.24 3.09 -18.32
CA SER A 435 5.28 3.45 -17.34
C SER A 435 5.60 2.27 -16.43
N TRP A 436 4.55 1.62 -15.90
CA TRP A 436 4.71 0.42 -15.10
C TRP A 436 5.46 -0.70 -15.87
N LYS A 437 5.08 -0.99 -17.12
CA LYS A 437 5.76 -2.00 -17.95
C LYS A 437 7.26 -1.69 -18.12
N SER A 438 7.60 -0.42 -18.36
CA SER A 438 8.98 0.01 -18.58
C SER A 438 9.84 -0.04 -17.31
N GLU A 439 9.27 0.32 -16.15
CA GLU A 439 9.95 0.39 -14.86
C GLU A 439 10.07 -0.99 -14.21
N SER A 440 8.94 -1.72 -14.15
CA SER A 440 8.87 -3.01 -13.45
C SER A 440 9.43 -4.16 -14.27
N ARG A 441 9.43 -4.06 -15.61
CA ARG A 441 9.85 -5.12 -16.54
C ARG A 441 9.28 -6.48 -16.14
N PRO A 442 7.94 -6.60 -16.10
CA PRO A 442 7.30 -7.84 -15.71
C PRO A 442 7.53 -8.94 -16.73
N ASN A 443 7.63 -10.18 -16.28
CA ASN A 443 7.63 -11.36 -17.14
C ASN A 443 6.47 -12.30 -16.78
N LYS A 444 6.32 -13.37 -17.54
CA LYS A 444 5.22 -14.31 -17.42
C LYS A 444 5.22 -15.04 -16.07
N THR A 445 6.40 -15.48 -15.59
CA THR A 445 6.54 -16.16 -14.30
C THR A 445 6.15 -15.23 -13.15
N TRP A 446 6.59 -13.98 -13.18
CA TRP A 446 6.15 -12.96 -12.22
C TRP A 446 4.64 -12.73 -12.29
N ALA A 447 4.08 -12.61 -13.48
CA ALA A 447 2.66 -12.28 -13.69
C ALA A 447 1.72 -13.41 -13.22
N ASN A 448 2.06 -14.68 -13.48
CA ASN A 448 1.28 -15.83 -13.07
C ASN A 448 1.12 -15.97 -11.56
N ARG A 449 1.98 -15.31 -10.79
CA ARG A 449 1.83 -15.21 -9.32
C ARG A 449 0.57 -14.44 -8.90
N TYR A 450 0.10 -13.53 -9.72
CA TYR A 450 -0.99 -12.62 -9.40
C TYR A 450 -2.25 -12.86 -10.21
N TYR A 451 -2.09 -13.18 -11.48
CA TYR A 451 -3.21 -13.45 -12.39
C TYR A 451 -2.71 -14.09 -13.69
N GLU A 452 -3.46 -15.05 -14.21
CA GLU A 452 -3.17 -15.68 -15.51
C GLU A 452 -3.51 -14.74 -16.69
N GLY A 453 -2.85 -14.95 -17.85
CA GLY A 453 -3.16 -14.19 -19.06
C GLY A 453 -2.16 -13.06 -19.39
N PHE A 454 -0.89 -13.23 -19.01
CA PHE A 454 0.18 -12.24 -19.26
C PHE A 454 0.31 -11.86 -20.73
N ASP A 455 0.34 -12.85 -21.62
CA ASP A 455 0.52 -12.61 -23.05
C ASP A 455 -0.65 -11.81 -23.64
N GLU A 456 -1.89 -12.12 -23.21
CA GLU A 456 -3.08 -11.37 -23.61
C GLU A 456 -3.08 -9.94 -23.09
N ALA A 457 -2.67 -9.76 -21.83
CA ALA A 457 -2.56 -8.44 -21.22
C ALA A 457 -1.52 -7.56 -21.91
N MET A 458 -0.35 -8.13 -22.25
CA MET A 458 0.70 -7.42 -22.97
C MET A 458 0.30 -7.08 -24.41
N LEU A 459 -0.40 -7.98 -25.09
CA LEU A 459 -0.94 -7.74 -26.43
C LEU A 459 -2.02 -6.63 -26.40
N PHE A 460 -2.89 -6.66 -25.41
CA PHE A 460 -3.91 -5.63 -25.21
C PHE A 460 -3.27 -4.25 -24.98
N LEU A 461 -2.24 -4.19 -24.14
CA LEU A 461 -1.51 -2.94 -23.86
C LEU A 461 -0.83 -2.40 -25.11
N GLU A 462 -0.20 -3.27 -25.89
CA GLU A 462 0.45 -2.90 -27.15
C GLU A 462 -0.56 -2.38 -28.17
N ARG A 463 -1.71 -3.05 -28.34
CA ARG A 463 -2.79 -2.58 -29.20
C ARG A 463 -3.34 -1.23 -28.76
N SER A 464 -3.52 -1.06 -27.43
CA SER A 464 -3.97 0.20 -26.85
C SER A 464 -3.00 1.34 -27.17
N HIS A 465 -1.70 1.08 -27.09
CA HIS A 465 -0.65 2.04 -27.42
C HIS A 465 -0.65 2.39 -28.92
N GLN A 466 -0.73 1.38 -29.78
CA GLN A 466 -0.76 1.58 -31.23
C GLN A 466 -1.96 2.41 -31.68
N GLU A 467 -3.14 2.14 -31.11
CA GLU A 467 -4.36 2.91 -31.38
C GLU A 467 -4.26 4.36 -30.88
N ASP A 468 -3.67 4.59 -29.71
CA ASP A 468 -3.48 5.94 -29.17
C ASP A 468 -2.51 6.75 -30.03
N VAL A 469 -1.40 6.15 -30.44
CA VAL A 469 -0.44 6.77 -31.38
C VAL A 469 -1.08 7.06 -32.73
N ALA A 470 -1.87 6.14 -33.27
CA ALA A 470 -2.59 6.33 -34.53
C ALA A 470 -3.62 7.47 -34.42
N PHE A 471 -4.35 7.53 -33.29
CA PHE A 471 -5.31 8.59 -33.02
C PHE A 471 -4.66 9.98 -32.90
N GLU A 472 -3.57 10.10 -32.15
CA GLU A 472 -2.84 11.37 -32.04
C GLU A 472 -2.23 11.80 -33.40
N LYS A 473 -1.74 10.85 -34.20
CA LYS A 473 -1.26 11.13 -35.55
C LYS A 473 -2.40 11.64 -36.47
N GLN A 474 -3.55 10.99 -36.45
CA GLN A 474 -4.72 11.46 -37.21
C GLN A 474 -5.17 12.86 -36.79
N LYS A 475 -5.17 13.14 -35.50
CA LYS A 475 -5.52 14.44 -34.95
C LYS A 475 -4.53 15.52 -35.37
N GLU A 476 -3.23 15.19 -35.37
CA GLU A 476 -2.18 16.09 -35.84
C GLU A 476 -2.31 16.37 -37.35
N GLU A 477 -2.59 15.33 -38.17
CA GLU A 477 -2.85 15.47 -39.61
C GLU A 477 -4.12 16.30 -39.87
N ALA A 478 -5.18 16.05 -39.10
CA ALA A 478 -6.40 16.87 -39.19
C ALA A 478 -6.12 18.34 -38.86
N ARG A 479 -5.36 18.59 -37.79
CA ARG A 479 -4.95 19.94 -37.40
C ARG A 479 -4.07 20.63 -38.43
N LYS A 480 -3.16 19.87 -39.07
CA LYS A 480 -2.34 20.38 -40.18
C LYS A 480 -3.23 20.76 -41.38
N LYS A 481 -4.19 19.88 -41.75
CA LYS A 481 -5.14 20.18 -42.83
C LYS A 481 -6.04 21.40 -42.55
N GLU A 482 -6.48 21.50 -41.28
CA GLU A 482 -7.27 22.67 -40.85
C GLU A 482 -6.45 23.96 -40.97
N LEU A 483 -5.18 23.90 -40.50
CA LEU A 483 -4.26 25.05 -40.62
C LEU A 483 -3.96 25.40 -42.08
N GLU A 484 -3.80 24.42 -42.98
CA GLU A 484 -3.64 24.63 -44.40
C GLU A 484 -4.88 25.24 -45.04
N ASN A 485 -6.08 24.75 -44.66
CA ASN A 485 -7.36 25.35 -45.10
C ASN A 485 -7.53 26.79 -44.66
N ILE A 486 -7.14 27.10 -43.38
CA ILE A 486 -7.17 28.49 -42.88
C ILE A 486 -6.20 29.38 -43.67
N LYS A 487 -4.98 28.87 -43.97
CA LYS A 487 -3.99 29.60 -44.79
C LYS A 487 -4.49 29.80 -46.21
N ALA A 488 -5.10 28.75 -46.82
CA ALA A 488 -5.68 28.85 -48.16
C ALA A 488 -6.83 29.83 -48.21
N LEU A 489 -7.68 29.84 -47.19
CA LEU A 489 -8.81 30.80 -47.06
C LEU A 489 -8.28 32.24 -46.92
N ALA A 490 -7.25 32.42 -46.07
CA ALA A 490 -6.62 33.73 -45.92
C ALA A 490 -5.98 34.23 -47.23
N ALA A 491 -5.27 33.35 -47.94
CA ALA A 491 -4.69 33.68 -49.25
C ALA A 491 -5.78 34.02 -50.31
N ALA A 492 -6.88 33.27 -50.30
CA ALA A 492 -8.04 33.56 -51.20
C ALA A 492 -8.69 34.89 -50.83
N GLN A 493 -8.84 35.22 -49.54
CA GLN A 493 -9.32 36.52 -49.11
C GLN A 493 -8.39 37.66 -49.51
N GLU A 494 -7.09 37.46 -49.40
CA GLU A 494 -6.08 38.43 -49.82
C GLU A 494 -6.11 38.65 -51.34
N GLN A 495 -6.21 37.55 -52.10
CA GLN A 495 -6.42 37.65 -53.57
C GLN A 495 -7.69 38.40 -53.93
N LYS A 496 -8.79 38.14 -53.23
CA LYS A 496 -10.06 38.85 -53.43
C LYS A 496 -9.94 40.32 -53.07
N ALA A 497 -9.31 40.61 -51.93
CA ALA A 497 -9.03 42.02 -51.53
C ALA A 497 -8.10 42.73 -52.51
N ASN A 498 -7.12 42.03 -53.08
CA ASN A 498 -6.23 42.61 -54.10
C ASN A 498 -6.96 42.80 -55.46
N ALA A 499 -7.85 41.89 -55.82
CA ALA A 499 -8.72 42.05 -57.01
C ALA A 499 -9.71 43.21 -56.82
N GLU A 500 -10.30 43.37 -55.63
CA GLU A 500 -11.14 44.50 -55.28
C GLU A 500 -10.39 45.84 -55.28
N ARG A 501 -9.14 45.84 -54.78
CA ARG A 501 -8.23 46.99 -54.84
C ARG A 501 -7.87 47.35 -56.28
N ALA A 502 -7.68 46.34 -57.17
CA ALA A 502 -7.41 46.58 -58.59
C ALA A 502 -8.62 47.11 -59.32
N SER A 503 -9.84 46.66 -58.99
CA SER A 503 -11.09 47.18 -59.53
C SER A 503 -11.39 48.57 -59.03
N ALA A 504 -11.09 48.81 -57.73
CA ALA A 504 -11.25 50.14 -57.12
C ALA A 504 -10.28 51.19 -57.70
N LYS A 505 -9.07 50.77 -58.18
CA LYS A 505 -8.19 51.69 -58.93
C LYS A 505 -8.74 52.11 -60.30
N LYS A 506 -9.56 51.28 -60.96
CA LYS A 506 -10.26 51.62 -62.21
C LYS A 506 -11.41 52.61 -61.96
N SER A 507 -12.15 52.45 -60.86
CA SER A 507 -13.25 53.34 -60.52
C SER A 507 -12.79 54.73 -59.99
N LYS A 508 -11.56 54.79 -59.40
CA LYS A 508 -11.00 56.04 -58.91
C LYS A 508 -10.70 57.06 -59.97
N ARG A 509 -10.57 56.67 -61.23
CA ARG A 509 -10.40 57.62 -62.35
C ARG A 509 -11.70 58.34 -62.71
N TYR A 510 -12.88 57.82 -62.38
CA TYR A 510 -14.18 58.48 -62.58
C TYR A 510 -14.67 59.30 -61.38
N ALA A 511 -14.14 58.96 -60.15
CA ALA A 511 -14.51 59.65 -58.93
C ALA A 511 -13.77 60.96 -58.72
N ALA A 512 -12.66 61.16 -59.40
CA ALA A 512 -11.83 62.37 -59.24
C ALA A 512 -12.50 63.66 -59.70
N ILE A 513 -13.55 63.57 -60.49
CA ILE A 513 -14.33 64.75 -61.01
C ILE A 513 -15.49 65.10 -60.03
N LEU A 514 -15.97 64.18 -59.26
CA LEU A 514 -17.02 64.41 -58.24
C LEU A 514 -16.48 64.69 -56.83
N GLY A 515 -15.16 64.55 -56.61
CA GLY A 515 -14.52 64.59 -55.27
C GLY A 515 -14.31 65.96 -54.69
N VAL A 516 -14.37 67.02 -55.47
CA VAL A 516 -14.08 68.37 -54.96
C VAL A 516 -15.20 68.95 -54.07
N PHE A 517 -16.42 68.47 -54.27
CA PHE A 517 -17.58 68.93 -53.44
C PHE A 517 -17.78 68.11 -52.15
N SER A 518 -17.28 66.87 -52.09
CA SER A 518 -17.45 66.02 -50.93
C SER A 518 -16.41 66.25 -49.83
N ILE A 519 -15.28 66.88 -50.17
CA ILE A 519 -14.13 67.01 -49.22
C ILE A 519 -14.47 67.95 -48.04
N ILE A 520 -15.35 68.94 -48.27
CA ILE A 520 -15.70 69.90 -47.19
C ILE A 520 -16.67 69.28 -46.16
N LEU A 521 -17.52 68.37 -46.59
CA LEU A 521 -18.41 67.63 -45.68
C LEU A 521 -17.72 66.48 -44.95
N PHE A 522 -16.68 65.88 -45.56
CA PHE A 522 -15.94 64.78 -44.94
C PHE A 522 -15.00 65.18 -43.83
N LEU A 523 -14.43 66.40 -43.92
CA LEU A 523 -13.53 66.94 -42.85
C LEU A 523 -14.28 67.21 -41.54
N LEU A 524 -15.55 67.51 -41.60
CA LEU A 524 -16.36 67.71 -40.38
C LEU A 524 -16.80 66.37 -39.75
N ALA A 525 -16.99 65.32 -40.57
CA ALA A 525 -17.33 63.98 -40.07
C ALA A 525 -16.13 63.22 -39.53
N ALA A 526 -14.91 63.45 -40.08
CA ALA A 526 -13.70 62.76 -39.67
C ALA A 526 -13.24 63.22 -38.27
N VAL A 527 -13.40 64.49 -37.94
CA VAL A 527 -13.08 65.00 -36.62
C VAL A 527 -14.02 64.44 -35.54
N SER A 528 -15.28 64.20 -35.89
CA SER A 528 -16.24 63.63 -34.96
C SER A 528 -16.02 62.12 -34.73
N PHE A 529 -15.51 61.38 -35.75
CA PHE A 529 -15.23 59.97 -35.63
C PHE A 529 -13.93 59.71 -34.85
N GLN A 530 -12.90 60.54 -35.07
CA GLN A 530 -11.62 60.42 -34.37
C GLN A 530 -11.75 60.67 -32.85
N LEU A 531 -12.62 61.62 -32.48
CA LEU A 531 -12.93 61.86 -31.06
C LEU A 531 -13.69 60.73 -30.38
N LYS A 532 -14.49 59.98 -31.17
CA LYS A 532 -15.24 58.84 -30.63
C LYS A 532 -14.38 57.64 -30.41
N THR A 533 -13.47 57.28 -31.34
CA THR A 533 -12.55 56.15 -31.20
C THR A 533 -11.51 56.37 -30.11
N GLU A 534 -10.99 57.59 -29.93
CA GLU A 534 -10.10 57.95 -28.83
C GLU A 534 -10.77 57.81 -27.47
N ALA A 535 -12.07 58.10 -27.39
CA ALA A 535 -12.83 57.93 -26.14
C ALA A 535 -13.07 56.46 -25.81
N GLU A 536 -13.39 55.62 -26.81
CA GLU A 536 -13.62 54.17 -26.65
C GLU A 536 -12.32 53.45 -26.28
N ASP A 537 -11.16 53.82 -26.87
CA ASP A 537 -9.87 53.25 -26.53
C ASP A 537 -9.39 53.67 -25.11
N LYS A 538 -9.66 54.88 -24.70
CA LYS A 538 -9.37 55.34 -23.33
C LYS A 538 -10.25 54.67 -22.29
N GLU A 539 -11.53 54.44 -22.63
CA GLU A 539 -12.46 53.74 -21.76
C GLU A 539 -12.04 52.23 -21.58
N GLU A 540 -11.58 51.57 -22.65
CA GLU A 540 -11.10 50.19 -22.62
C GLU A 540 -9.76 50.12 -21.83
N GLN A 541 -8.83 51.06 -22.01
CA GLN A 541 -7.59 51.12 -21.22
C GLN A 541 -7.86 51.35 -19.73
N ILE A 542 -8.78 52.24 -19.39
CA ILE A 542 -9.17 52.53 -18.01
C ILE A 542 -9.80 51.26 -17.40
N ARG A 543 -10.67 50.61 -18.14
CA ARG A 543 -11.31 49.36 -17.69
C ARG A 543 -10.30 48.23 -17.46
N ARG A 544 -9.35 48.07 -18.41
CA ARG A 544 -8.29 47.03 -18.30
C ARG A 544 -7.35 47.37 -17.13
N SER A 545 -7.00 48.62 -16.94
CA SER A 545 -6.19 49.04 -15.80
C SER A 545 -6.92 48.82 -14.47
N TYR A 546 -8.21 49.08 -14.42
CA TYR A 546 -9.04 48.81 -13.24
C TYR A 546 -9.12 47.32 -12.95
N PHE A 547 -9.29 46.48 -13.99
CA PHE A 547 -9.31 45.03 -13.84
C PHE A 547 -7.99 44.50 -13.27
N ILE A 548 -6.85 44.96 -13.80
CA ILE A 548 -5.51 44.56 -13.32
C ILE A 548 -5.26 45.09 -11.90
N ALA A 549 -5.63 46.33 -11.60
CA ALA A 549 -5.47 46.91 -10.27
C ALA A 549 -6.27 46.13 -9.20
N LYS A 550 -7.46 45.69 -9.55
CA LYS A 550 -8.31 44.84 -8.68
C LYS A 550 -7.77 43.44 -8.49
N LEU A 551 -7.13 42.87 -9.49
CA LEU A 551 -6.40 41.59 -9.33
C LEU A 551 -5.21 41.75 -8.38
N GLN A 552 -4.45 42.87 -8.51
CA GLN A 552 -3.33 43.21 -7.63
C GLN A 552 -3.78 43.50 -6.18
N GLU A 553 -4.93 44.17 -6.02
CA GLU A 553 -5.52 44.34 -4.68
C GLU A 553 -5.87 43.02 -4.03
N ALA A 554 -6.42 42.09 -4.80
CA ALA A 554 -6.73 40.74 -4.31
C ALA A 554 -5.44 39.96 -3.98
N ASP A 555 -4.38 40.09 -4.79
CA ASP A 555 -3.06 39.49 -4.51
C ASP A 555 -2.46 40.06 -3.21
N GLY A 556 -2.47 41.38 -3.02
CA GLY A 556 -1.98 42.05 -1.79
C GLY A 556 -2.75 41.59 -0.54
N LEU A 557 -4.07 41.42 -0.66
CA LEU A 557 -4.89 40.90 0.43
C LEU A 557 -4.59 39.44 0.72
N ALA A 558 -4.19 38.66 -0.29
CA ALA A 558 -3.80 37.26 -0.13
C ALA A 558 -2.42 37.14 0.55
N GLU A 559 -1.45 37.97 0.16
CA GLU A 559 -0.12 38.08 0.78
C GLU A 559 -0.21 38.49 2.26
N ASP A 560 -1.11 39.38 2.60
CA ASP A 560 -1.44 39.79 3.97
C ASP A 560 -2.17 38.68 4.78
N LYS A 561 -2.35 37.50 4.24
CA LYS A 561 -3.12 36.39 4.83
C LYS A 561 -4.60 36.72 5.10
N LYS A 562 -5.16 37.70 4.42
CA LYS A 562 -6.58 38.08 4.49
C LYS A 562 -7.40 37.40 3.37
N ILE A 563 -7.25 36.08 3.21
CA ILE A 563 -7.80 35.32 2.11
C ILE A 563 -9.32 35.50 1.89
N PRO A 564 -10.17 35.56 2.93
CA PRO A 564 -11.60 35.79 2.72
C PRO A 564 -11.90 37.13 2.05
N LYS A 565 -11.12 38.17 2.36
CA LYS A 565 -11.24 39.48 1.72
C LYS A 565 -10.70 39.49 0.29
N ALA A 566 -9.61 38.77 0.04
CA ALA A 566 -9.04 38.60 -1.29
C ALA A 566 -10.02 37.90 -2.23
N LEU A 567 -10.66 36.81 -1.77
CA LEU A 567 -11.69 36.09 -2.51
C LEU A 567 -12.92 36.96 -2.78
N SER A 568 -13.34 37.78 -1.79
CA SER A 568 -14.45 38.74 -1.99
C SER A 568 -14.12 39.83 -3.00
N ALA A 569 -12.86 40.31 -3.05
CA ALA A 569 -12.41 41.24 -4.06
C ALA A 569 -12.45 40.64 -5.47
N LEU A 570 -12.07 39.38 -5.64
CA LEU A 570 -12.15 38.68 -6.91
C LEU A 570 -13.60 38.56 -7.42
N THR A 571 -14.59 38.32 -6.56
CA THR A 571 -15.98 38.17 -6.99
C THR A 571 -16.57 39.45 -7.62
N GLN A 572 -15.94 40.62 -7.41
CA GLN A 572 -16.37 41.88 -8.02
C GLN A 572 -15.84 42.09 -9.45
N LEU A 573 -14.97 41.18 -9.92
CA LEU A 573 -14.37 41.30 -11.24
C LEU A 573 -15.21 40.62 -12.32
N GLN A 574 -15.24 41.27 -13.49
CA GLN A 574 -15.97 40.81 -14.68
C GLN A 574 -15.01 40.71 -15.87
N PRO A 575 -14.41 39.51 -16.12
CA PRO A 575 -13.56 39.30 -17.28
C PRO A 575 -14.39 39.38 -18.57
N LYS A 576 -13.97 40.19 -19.53
CA LYS A 576 -14.67 40.37 -20.83
C LYS A 576 -14.06 39.56 -21.96
N ASN A 577 -12.85 39.10 -21.81
CA ASN A 577 -12.15 38.32 -22.83
C ASN A 577 -11.42 37.09 -22.22
N ASN A 578 -10.96 36.20 -23.08
CA ASN A 578 -10.29 34.97 -22.65
C ASN A 578 -8.98 35.22 -21.90
N GLU A 579 -8.26 36.32 -22.18
CA GLU A 579 -7.02 36.69 -21.49
C GLU A 579 -7.32 37.08 -20.04
N GLU A 580 -8.29 37.94 -19.83
CA GLU A 580 -8.73 38.38 -18.50
C GLU A 580 -9.31 37.20 -17.71
N LEU A 581 -10.07 36.30 -18.38
CA LEU A 581 -10.62 35.10 -17.76
C LEU A 581 -9.52 34.12 -17.32
N ASN A 582 -8.47 33.96 -18.10
CA ASN A 582 -7.34 33.11 -17.74
C ASN A 582 -6.51 33.70 -16.60
N LEU A 583 -6.28 35.01 -16.59
CA LEU A 583 -5.63 35.72 -15.47
C LEU A 583 -6.45 35.60 -14.19
N PHE A 584 -7.74 35.77 -14.26
CA PHE A 584 -8.65 35.59 -13.14
C PHE A 584 -8.62 34.16 -12.59
N ARG A 585 -8.69 33.13 -13.46
CA ARG A 585 -8.59 31.71 -13.09
C ARG A 585 -7.25 31.39 -12.43
N ALA A 586 -6.15 31.86 -12.99
CA ALA A 586 -4.83 31.64 -12.45
C ALA A 586 -4.66 32.24 -11.05
N ARG A 587 -5.19 33.44 -10.82
CA ARG A 587 -5.13 34.11 -9.51
C ARG A 587 -6.03 33.45 -8.48
N LEU A 588 -7.22 33.02 -8.87
CA LEU A 588 -8.11 32.27 -7.98
C LEU A 588 -7.46 30.96 -7.52
N LEU A 589 -6.86 30.21 -8.45
CA LEU A 589 -6.14 28.98 -8.13
C LEU A 589 -4.91 29.23 -7.23
N SER A 590 -4.16 30.30 -7.48
CA SER A 590 -3.01 30.68 -6.65
C SER A 590 -3.43 31.01 -5.21
N MET A 591 -4.50 31.75 -5.02
CA MET A 591 -5.00 32.12 -3.69
C MET A 591 -5.53 30.91 -2.91
N VAL A 592 -6.23 30.00 -3.60
CA VAL A 592 -6.70 28.74 -3.02
C VAL A 592 -5.52 27.84 -2.62
N SER A 593 -4.40 27.90 -3.36
CA SER A 593 -3.20 27.11 -3.05
C SER A 593 -2.34 27.67 -1.91
N GLN A 594 -2.43 28.96 -1.62
CA GLN A 594 -1.67 29.65 -0.55
C GLN A 594 -2.31 29.56 0.83
N THR A 595 -3.57 29.14 0.93
CA THR A 595 -4.18 28.87 2.23
C THR A 595 -3.47 27.67 2.89
N GLN A 596 -3.22 27.73 4.20
CA GLN A 596 -2.63 26.62 4.98
C GLN A 596 -3.61 25.45 5.07
N PHE A 597 -3.94 24.88 3.94
CA PHE A 597 -4.66 23.64 3.86
C PHE A 597 -3.66 22.48 3.98
N PRO A 598 -3.96 21.40 4.69
CA PRO A 598 -3.08 20.25 4.75
C PRO A 598 -2.74 19.78 3.34
N LYS A 599 -1.49 19.36 3.11
CA LYS A 599 -0.78 19.04 1.84
C LYS A 599 -1.47 18.09 0.85
N LYS A 600 -2.77 18.03 0.79
CA LYS A 600 -3.54 17.14 -0.11
C LYS A 600 -4.29 17.85 -1.25
N ILE A 601 -3.90 19.06 -1.61
CA ILE A 601 -4.38 19.70 -2.86
C ILE A 601 -3.57 19.18 -4.08
N LYS A 602 -3.24 17.92 -4.13
CA LYS A 602 -2.59 17.37 -5.32
C LYS A 602 -3.60 16.87 -6.36
N VAL A 603 -4.87 17.20 -6.28
CA VAL A 603 -5.81 16.42 -7.09
C VAL A 603 -7.08 17.14 -7.49
N LEU A 604 -7.06 18.39 -7.76
CA LEU A 604 -8.24 19.01 -8.41
C LEU A 604 -8.36 18.61 -9.90
N ASN A 605 -7.29 18.15 -10.53
CA ASN A 605 -7.32 17.70 -11.93
C ASN A 605 -7.42 16.19 -12.14
N GLU A 606 -7.02 15.34 -11.20
CA GLU A 606 -6.91 13.90 -11.45
C GLU A 606 -8.05 13.05 -10.90
N LEU A 607 -8.78 13.49 -9.88
CA LEU A 607 -9.80 12.64 -9.24
C LEU A 607 -11.24 13.13 -9.36
N GLY A 608 -11.50 14.31 -9.91
CA GLY A 608 -12.87 14.83 -10.02
C GLY A 608 -13.59 14.90 -8.67
N LYS A 609 -12.90 14.94 -7.55
CA LYS A 609 -13.45 14.84 -6.19
C LYS A 609 -12.87 15.90 -5.25
N ARG A 610 -13.71 16.85 -4.87
CA ARG A 610 -14.02 17.36 -3.53
C ARG A 610 -12.90 18.02 -2.74
N ALA A 611 -12.94 19.34 -2.65
CA ALA A 611 -12.25 20.10 -1.60
C ALA A 611 -13.29 20.54 -0.55
N LEU A 612 -13.07 20.18 0.72
CA LEU A 612 -13.90 20.54 1.86
C LEU A 612 -13.13 21.52 2.74
N PHE A 613 -13.54 22.79 2.76
CA PHE A 613 -12.87 23.79 3.61
C PHE A 613 -13.84 24.84 4.14
N PRO A 614 -13.72 25.23 5.40
CA PRO A 614 -14.30 26.50 5.88
C PRO A 614 -13.59 27.65 5.17
N ASN A 615 -14.31 28.57 4.52
CA ASN A 615 -13.80 29.66 3.69
C ASN A 615 -13.06 29.19 2.42
N GLY A 616 -13.72 28.44 1.57
CA GLY A 616 -13.17 27.86 0.35
C GLY A 616 -13.85 28.33 -0.93
N ALA A 617 -13.20 28.03 -2.04
CA ALA A 617 -13.78 28.18 -3.36
C ALA A 617 -13.76 26.84 -4.10
N LEU A 618 -14.86 26.52 -4.73
CA LEU A 618 -15.00 25.34 -5.61
C LEU A 618 -15.31 25.82 -7.03
N ILE A 619 -14.71 25.16 -8.01
CA ILE A 619 -14.90 25.47 -9.42
C ILE A 619 -15.49 24.24 -10.12
N THR A 620 -16.42 24.44 -11.06
CA THR A 620 -16.96 23.34 -11.87
C THR A 620 -15.89 22.74 -12.77
N LYS A 621 -16.08 21.50 -13.22
CA LYS A 621 -15.11 20.73 -14.01
C LYS A 621 -14.72 21.42 -15.32
N ASP A 622 -15.66 22.11 -15.95
CA ASP A 622 -15.47 22.93 -17.17
C ASP A 622 -14.76 24.27 -16.86
N GLY A 623 -14.67 24.64 -15.60
CA GLY A 623 -14.11 25.91 -15.17
C GLY A 623 -15.01 27.13 -15.43
N GLU A 624 -16.27 26.94 -15.76
CA GLU A 624 -17.19 28.04 -16.11
C GLU A 624 -17.88 28.65 -14.90
N LYS A 625 -18.10 27.89 -13.84
CA LYS A 625 -18.76 28.37 -12.63
C LYS A 625 -17.89 28.21 -11.41
N VAL A 626 -17.97 29.17 -10.49
CA VAL A 626 -17.27 29.14 -9.22
C VAL A 626 -18.26 29.38 -8.08
N ALA A 627 -18.15 28.57 -7.05
CA ALA A 627 -18.85 28.77 -5.78
C ALA A 627 -17.81 29.19 -4.73
N ILE A 628 -17.97 30.38 -4.17
CA ILE A 628 -17.07 30.95 -3.18
C ILE A 628 -17.83 31.13 -1.87
N VAL A 629 -17.25 30.61 -0.82
CA VAL A 629 -17.73 30.82 0.55
C VAL A 629 -16.76 31.73 1.27
N SER A 630 -17.26 32.81 1.81
CA SER A 630 -16.50 33.74 2.63
C SER A 630 -17.19 33.95 3.96
N ASP A 631 -16.42 33.84 5.04
CA ASP A 631 -16.85 34.22 6.39
C ASP A 631 -16.00 35.43 6.81
N TYR A 632 -16.66 36.59 6.94
CA TYR A 632 -15.99 37.82 7.35
C TYR A 632 -16.77 38.47 8.49
N ASN A 633 -16.13 38.64 9.65
CA ASN A 633 -16.71 39.17 10.87
C ASN A 633 -17.98 38.41 11.36
N GLY A 634 -18.00 37.10 11.20
CA GLY A 634 -19.15 36.29 11.64
C GLY A 634 -20.35 36.34 10.70
N VAL A 635 -20.19 36.90 9.50
CA VAL A 635 -21.23 36.86 8.45
C VAL A 635 -20.74 36.01 7.29
N GLY A 636 -21.30 34.83 7.15
CA GLY A 636 -21.01 33.90 6.07
C GLY A 636 -21.79 34.28 4.79
N ASN A 637 -21.11 34.29 3.67
CA ASN A 637 -21.71 34.52 2.36
C ASN A 637 -21.34 33.40 1.41
N LEU A 638 -22.32 32.93 0.64
CA LEU A 638 -22.10 32.07 -0.53
C LEU A 638 -22.30 32.89 -1.80
N HIS A 639 -21.29 32.90 -2.64
CA HIS A 639 -21.32 33.52 -3.97
C HIS A 639 -21.15 32.40 -5.02
N ILE A 640 -22.10 32.27 -5.92
CA ILE A 640 -22.01 31.40 -7.09
C ILE A 640 -21.97 32.31 -8.31
N LYS A 641 -20.89 32.22 -9.09
CA LYS A 641 -20.69 33.05 -10.27
C LYS A 641 -20.41 32.19 -11.49
N ASN A 642 -21.12 32.46 -12.57
CA ASN A 642 -20.76 31.96 -13.89
C ASN A 642 -19.72 32.92 -14.50
N LEU A 643 -18.53 32.42 -14.79
CA LEU A 643 -17.40 33.21 -15.30
C LEU A 643 -17.54 33.58 -16.79
N VAL A 644 -18.42 32.87 -17.52
CA VAL A 644 -18.68 33.13 -18.96
C VAL A 644 -19.81 34.10 -19.11
N THR A 645 -20.97 33.86 -18.47
CA THR A 645 -22.16 34.72 -18.59
C THR A 645 -22.17 35.89 -17.61
N ASN A 646 -21.24 35.88 -16.63
CA ASN A 646 -21.13 36.86 -15.56
C ASN A 646 -22.34 36.96 -14.64
N GLU A 647 -23.17 35.98 -14.65
CA GLU A 647 -24.36 35.92 -13.79
C GLU A 647 -23.95 35.45 -12.37
N GLU A 648 -24.53 36.09 -11.36
CA GLU A 648 -24.19 35.83 -9.95
C GLU A 648 -25.43 35.48 -9.13
N LEU A 649 -25.24 34.59 -8.15
CA LEU A 649 -26.16 34.32 -7.07
C LEU A 649 -25.46 34.60 -5.75
N HIS A 650 -26.08 35.45 -4.93
CA HIS A 650 -25.59 35.76 -3.58
C HIS A 650 -26.59 35.23 -2.57
N PHE A 651 -26.11 34.44 -1.61
CA PHE A 651 -26.90 34.04 -0.46
C PHE A 651 -26.27 34.60 0.81
N LYS A 652 -26.93 35.58 1.43
CA LYS A 652 -26.40 36.44 2.53
C LYS A 652 -26.98 36.09 3.91
N GLU A 653 -27.74 35.05 4.06
CA GLU A 653 -28.46 34.75 5.28
C GLU A 653 -27.75 33.77 6.23
N MET A 654 -26.44 33.71 6.23
CA MET A 654 -25.63 32.79 7.03
C MET A 654 -24.85 33.55 8.08
N ASP A 655 -24.90 33.13 9.37
CA ASP A 655 -24.06 33.77 10.40
C ASP A 655 -22.61 33.26 10.30
N SER A 656 -22.43 31.96 10.05
CA SER A 656 -21.10 31.34 9.86
C SER A 656 -21.20 30.16 8.93
N VAL A 657 -20.43 30.17 7.85
CA VAL A 657 -20.33 29.02 6.93
C VAL A 657 -19.15 28.15 7.33
N ARG A 658 -19.37 26.84 7.42
CA ARG A 658 -18.37 25.88 7.91
C ARG A 658 -17.82 24.98 6.85
N CYS A 659 -18.61 24.55 5.88
CA CYS A 659 -18.21 23.59 4.86
C CYS A 659 -19.03 23.75 3.58
N ILE A 660 -18.46 23.28 2.49
CA ILE A 660 -19.07 23.30 1.16
C ILE A 660 -18.60 22.06 0.35
N ASP A 661 -19.50 21.49 -0.42
CA ASP A 661 -19.17 20.48 -1.45
C ASP A 661 -20.02 20.67 -2.71
N ILE A 662 -19.51 20.19 -3.84
CA ILE A 662 -20.17 20.30 -5.16
C ILE A 662 -20.29 18.94 -5.82
N HIS A 663 -21.47 18.62 -6.33
CA HIS A 663 -21.68 17.48 -7.22
C HIS A 663 -21.60 17.96 -8.69
N TYR A 664 -20.52 17.56 -9.36
CA TYR A 664 -20.16 18.12 -10.67
C TYR A 664 -21.09 17.71 -11.82
N ARG A 665 -21.73 16.53 -11.75
CA ARG A 665 -22.62 16.05 -12.82
C ARG A 665 -23.94 16.79 -12.84
N ASP A 666 -24.52 17.02 -11.67
CA ASP A 666 -25.82 17.67 -11.51
C ASP A 666 -25.68 19.17 -11.25
N GLU A 667 -24.44 19.67 -11.15
CA GLU A 667 -24.11 21.06 -10.84
C GLU A 667 -24.86 21.60 -9.61
N ILE A 668 -24.92 20.81 -8.56
CA ILE A 668 -25.50 21.18 -7.28
C ILE A 668 -24.42 21.41 -6.23
N VAL A 669 -24.63 22.37 -5.33
CA VAL A 669 -23.72 22.69 -4.26
C VAL A 669 -24.38 22.55 -2.90
N ALA A 670 -23.72 21.87 -1.97
CA ALA A 670 -24.14 21.76 -0.57
C ALA A 670 -23.31 22.69 0.31
N VAL A 671 -23.94 23.42 1.20
CA VAL A 671 -23.29 24.34 2.14
C VAL A 671 -23.79 24.09 3.55
N GLY A 672 -22.86 23.79 4.46
CA GLY A 672 -23.13 23.68 5.89
C GLY A 672 -22.81 25.01 6.61
N TYR A 673 -23.77 25.52 7.35
CA TYR A 673 -23.66 26.81 8.03
C TYR A 673 -24.48 26.87 9.34
N THR A 674 -24.20 27.89 10.13
CA THR A 674 -25.00 28.24 11.33
C THR A 674 -25.77 29.52 11.07
N LYS A 675 -27.03 29.59 11.50
CA LYS A 675 -27.87 30.78 11.50
C LYS A 675 -28.71 30.84 12.75
N ASN A 676 -28.67 31.95 13.49
CA ASN A 676 -29.45 32.13 14.74
C ASN A 676 -29.32 30.92 15.68
N ASN A 677 -28.12 30.43 15.90
CA ASN A 677 -27.81 29.23 16.70
C ASN A 677 -28.41 27.90 16.16
N THR A 678 -28.89 27.87 14.94
CA THR A 678 -29.39 26.65 14.28
C THR A 678 -28.34 26.22 13.24
N ASN A 679 -27.94 24.94 13.24
CA ASN A 679 -27.02 24.40 12.24
C ASN A 679 -27.83 23.84 11.07
N GLU A 680 -27.51 24.27 9.87
CA GLU A 680 -28.26 23.91 8.67
C GLU A 680 -27.31 23.49 7.53
N VAL A 681 -27.80 22.59 6.68
CA VAL A 681 -27.22 22.29 5.38
C VAL A 681 -28.24 22.67 4.31
N VAL A 682 -27.81 23.47 3.35
CA VAL A 682 -28.63 23.84 2.19
C VAL A 682 -27.99 23.33 0.91
N ILE A 683 -28.83 22.95 -0.04
CA ILE A 683 -28.40 22.47 -1.35
C ILE A 683 -29.01 23.37 -2.42
N PHE A 684 -28.15 23.89 -3.28
CA PHE A 684 -28.52 24.79 -4.40
C PHE A 684 -28.25 24.13 -5.74
N ASP A 685 -29.12 24.41 -6.70
CA ASP A 685 -28.87 24.17 -8.12
C ASP A 685 -28.11 25.38 -8.71
N MET A 686 -26.92 25.15 -9.21
CA MET A 686 -26.06 26.18 -9.77
C MET A 686 -26.55 26.66 -11.15
N ASN A 687 -27.32 25.83 -11.87
CA ASN A 687 -27.89 26.20 -13.18
C ASN A 687 -29.19 27.02 -13.04
N GLN A 688 -30.10 26.49 -12.22
CA GLN A 688 -31.37 27.15 -11.96
C GLN A 688 -31.26 28.28 -10.93
N ARG A 689 -30.11 28.39 -10.25
CA ARG A 689 -29.84 29.36 -9.19
C ARG A 689 -30.88 29.35 -8.08
N LYS A 690 -31.34 28.16 -7.75
CA LYS A 690 -32.47 27.96 -6.83
C LYS A 690 -32.07 27.05 -5.68
N LEU A 691 -32.60 27.35 -4.51
CA LEU A 691 -32.53 26.45 -3.37
C LEU A 691 -33.32 25.18 -3.67
N ILE A 692 -32.63 24.03 -3.63
CA ILE A 692 -33.24 22.70 -3.84
C ILE A 692 -33.85 22.19 -2.54
N SER A 693 -33.04 22.18 -1.47
CA SER A 693 -33.44 21.61 -0.18
C SER A 693 -32.68 22.21 1.00
N ARG A 694 -33.23 22.00 2.20
CA ARG A 694 -32.70 22.44 3.46
C ARG A 694 -32.89 21.38 4.53
N ALA A 695 -31.85 21.11 5.32
CA ALA A 695 -31.90 20.22 6.50
C ALA A 695 -31.34 20.94 7.73
N LYS A 696 -31.96 20.70 8.91
CA LYS A 696 -31.55 21.28 10.20
C LYS A 696 -30.97 20.20 11.09
N PHE A 697 -29.98 20.58 11.91
CA PHE A 697 -29.27 19.68 12.80
C PHE A 697 -29.12 20.32 14.19
N ASP A 698 -29.22 19.46 15.21
CA ASP A 698 -28.97 19.86 16.60
C ASP A 698 -27.48 19.96 16.92
N TYR A 699 -26.64 19.48 16.02
CA TYR A 699 -25.19 19.40 16.13
C TYR A 699 -24.50 20.34 15.15
N SER A 700 -23.31 20.86 15.50
CA SER A 700 -22.52 21.71 14.57
C SER A 700 -22.06 20.90 13.37
N VAL A 701 -22.33 21.40 12.18
CA VAL A 701 -21.93 20.76 10.91
C VAL A 701 -20.46 21.06 10.63
N TRP A 702 -19.65 20.04 10.37
CA TRP A 702 -18.23 20.16 10.11
C TRP A 702 -17.86 19.86 8.66
N SER A 703 -18.51 18.89 8.03
CA SER A 703 -18.30 18.60 6.63
C SER A 703 -19.58 18.15 5.94
N VAL A 704 -19.66 18.38 4.64
CA VAL A 704 -20.69 17.88 3.75
C VAL A 704 -20.04 17.18 2.58
N SER A 705 -20.65 16.13 2.04
CA SER A 705 -20.10 15.36 0.94
C SER A 705 -21.22 14.68 0.14
N PHE A 706 -21.26 14.90 -1.15
CA PHE A 706 -22.21 14.23 -2.03
C PHE A 706 -21.83 12.77 -2.31
N SER A 707 -22.84 11.95 -2.50
CA SER A 707 -22.69 10.63 -3.13
C SER A 707 -22.36 10.78 -4.62
N ASP A 708 -21.78 9.75 -5.22
CA ASP A 708 -21.38 9.78 -6.65
C ASP A 708 -22.56 9.94 -7.62
N ASP A 709 -23.79 9.58 -7.18
CA ASP A 709 -25.04 9.77 -7.91
C ASP A 709 -25.72 11.12 -7.64
N GLY A 710 -25.18 11.95 -6.74
CA GLY A 710 -25.78 13.25 -6.36
C GLY A 710 -27.11 13.16 -5.57
N ALA A 711 -27.62 11.96 -5.34
CA ALA A 711 -28.92 11.76 -4.71
C ALA A 711 -28.90 11.91 -3.18
N ARG A 712 -27.74 11.72 -2.57
CA ARG A 712 -27.53 11.78 -1.13
C ARG A 712 -26.42 12.76 -0.77
N CYS A 713 -26.50 13.33 0.41
CA CYS A 713 -25.42 14.12 0.98
C CYS A 713 -25.10 13.60 2.38
N LEU A 714 -23.83 13.31 2.64
CA LEU A 714 -23.31 12.94 3.96
C LEU A 714 -22.96 14.21 4.70
N VAL A 715 -23.45 14.34 5.92
CA VAL A 715 -23.22 15.47 6.81
C VAL A 715 -22.51 14.96 8.06
N SER A 716 -21.32 15.46 8.30
CA SER A 716 -20.55 15.17 9.52
C SER A 716 -20.78 16.28 10.53
N CYS A 717 -21.13 15.91 11.73
CA CYS A 717 -21.40 16.83 12.84
C CYS A 717 -20.45 16.56 14.02
N ASP A 718 -20.45 17.49 14.98
CA ASP A 718 -19.76 17.26 16.26
C ASP A 718 -20.33 16.06 17.02
N GLN A 719 -19.66 15.66 18.10
CA GLN A 719 -19.99 14.49 18.93
C GLN A 719 -20.08 13.17 18.14
N GLY A 720 -19.32 13.05 17.03
CA GLY A 720 -19.27 11.82 16.23
C GLY A 720 -20.56 11.49 15.49
N LYS A 721 -21.43 12.47 15.26
CA LYS A 721 -22.70 12.27 14.55
C LYS A 721 -22.52 12.44 13.05
N LEU A 722 -22.98 11.44 12.29
CA LEU A 722 -23.04 11.47 10.83
C LEU A 722 -24.48 11.31 10.37
N PHE A 723 -24.91 12.11 9.42
CA PHE A 723 -26.24 12.05 8.85
C PHE A 723 -26.18 11.87 7.34
N ILE A 724 -27.00 11.00 6.80
CA ILE A 724 -27.23 10.88 5.37
C ILE A 724 -28.56 11.54 5.04
N ILE A 725 -28.56 12.61 4.28
CA ILE A 725 -29.75 13.30 3.83
C ILE A 725 -30.03 13.02 2.35
N ASN A 726 -31.30 13.10 1.97
CA ASN A 726 -31.67 13.10 0.57
C ASN A 726 -31.42 14.51 -0.02
N ALA A 727 -30.61 14.61 -1.04
CA ALA A 727 -30.18 15.88 -1.61
C ALA A 727 -31.34 16.72 -2.18
N LYS A 728 -32.39 16.09 -2.71
CA LYS A 728 -33.55 16.78 -3.32
C LYS A 728 -34.58 17.25 -2.28
N THR A 729 -34.73 16.56 -1.18
CA THR A 729 -35.80 16.85 -0.19
C THR A 729 -35.29 17.39 1.14
N GLY A 730 -34.00 17.27 1.42
CA GLY A 730 -33.40 17.61 2.72
C GLY A 730 -33.77 16.67 3.86
N VAL A 731 -34.52 15.59 3.59
CA VAL A 731 -34.97 14.64 4.61
C VAL A 731 -33.78 13.78 5.08
N ILE A 732 -33.60 13.68 6.39
CA ILE A 732 -32.61 12.79 7.00
C ILE A 732 -33.05 11.34 6.79
N LYS A 733 -32.22 10.57 6.08
CA LYS A 733 -32.44 9.16 5.74
C LYS A 733 -31.85 8.21 6.78
N LYS A 734 -30.72 8.59 7.35
CA LYS A 734 -29.98 7.76 8.30
C LYS A 734 -29.13 8.63 9.23
N GLU A 735 -29.12 8.28 10.49
CA GLU A 735 -28.17 8.77 11.49
C GLU A 735 -27.21 7.64 11.87
N ILE A 736 -25.93 7.96 12.00
CA ILE A 736 -24.84 7.05 12.39
C ILE A 736 -24.09 7.75 13.52
N THR A 737 -23.85 7.05 14.62
CA THR A 737 -23.03 7.55 15.74
C THR A 737 -21.72 6.79 15.75
N LEU A 738 -20.62 7.51 15.69
CA LEU A 738 -19.27 6.93 15.80
C LEU A 738 -18.95 6.64 17.27
N PRO A 739 -18.10 5.62 17.55
CA PRO A 739 -17.59 5.39 18.91
C PRO A 739 -16.88 6.64 19.48
N GLU A 740 -16.92 6.81 20.80
CA GLU A 740 -16.35 8.00 21.47
C GLU A 740 -14.87 8.25 21.14
N GLU A 741 -14.09 7.20 20.92
CA GLU A 741 -12.67 7.29 20.52
C GLU A 741 -12.48 7.98 19.16
N ASN A 742 -13.51 8.04 18.32
CA ASN A 742 -13.50 8.62 16.98
C ASN A 742 -14.40 9.86 16.85
N ALA A 743 -14.88 10.40 17.94
CA ALA A 743 -15.84 11.52 18.00
C ALA A 743 -15.20 12.91 17.75
N VAL A 744 -13.96 12.96 17.29
CA VAL A 744 -13.27 14.23 16.96
C VAL A 744 -13.73 14.72 15.59
N ASN A 745 -13.99 16.02 15.47
CA ASN A 745 -14.44 16.73 14.28
C ASN A 745 -13.58 16.41 13.04
N ARG A 746 -14.12 15.63 12.12
CA ARG A 746 -13.38 15.14 10.95
C ARG A 746 -14.22 15.19 9.69
N GLN A 747 -13.54 15.12 8.58
CA GLN A 747 -14.16 15.02 7.26
C GLN A 747 -14.67 13.60 7.05
N SER A 748 -15.89 13.45 6.58
CA SER A 748 -16.45 12.16 6.19
C SER A 748 -16.79 12.15 4.71
N LEU A 749 -16.45 11.09 4.01
CA LEU A 749 -16.63 10.94 2.56
C LEU A 749 -17.30 9.61 2.25
N PHE A 750 -18.12 9.59 1.20
CA PHE A 750 -18.53 8.35 0.56
C PHE A 750 -17.38 7.74 -0.21
N VAL A 751 -17.22 6.44 -0.12
CA VAL A 751 -16.21 5.66 -0.86
C VAL A 751 -16.83 4.37 -1.39
N ASN A 752 -16.10 3.67 -2.25
CA ASN A 752 -16.50 2.36 -2.77
C ASN A 752 -17.88 2.39 -3.47
N ASN A 753 -18.06 3.35 -4.38
CA ASN A 753 -19.34 3.61 -5.05
C ASN A 753 -20.51 3.82 -4.07
N ASP A 754 -20.30 4.66 -3.08
CA ASP A 754 -21.27 5.05 -2.05
C ASP A 754 -21.74 3.93 -1.10
N LYS A 755 -21.00 2.81 -1.05
CA LYS A 755 -21.32 1.69 -0.15
C LYS A 755 -20.72 1.84 1.24
N GLU A 756 -19.65 2.61 1.35
CA GLU A 756 -18.88 2.80 2.58
C GLU A 756 -18.71 4.28 2.89
N ILE A 757 -18.45 4.61 4.14
CA ILE A 757 -18.14 5.96 4.61
C ILE A 757 -16.78 5.90 5.30
N ILE A 758 -15.84 6.72 4.86
CA ILE A 758 -14.58 6.96 5.56
C ILE A 758 -14.69 8.26 6.34
N ASN A 759 -14.33 8.22 7.61
CA ASN A 759 -14.15 9.37 8.46
C ASN A 759 -12.65 9.62 8.64
N VAL A 760 -12.19 10.82 8.24
CA VAL A 760 -10.75 11.18 8.21
C VAL A 760 -10.45 12.25 9.25
#